data_038e0f27af50addf38c56a197be028df
#
_entry.id   038e0f27af50addf38c56a197be028df
#
_cell.length_a   1.000
_cell.length_b   1.000
_cell.length_c   1.000
_cell.angle_alpha   90.00
_cell.angle_beta   90.00
_cell.angle_gamma   90.00
#
_symmetry.space_group_name_H-M   'P 1'
#
loop_
_entity.id
_entity.type
_entity.pdbx_description
1 polymer ?
#
loop_
_entity_poly.entity_id
_entity_poly.type
_entity_poly.pdbx_seq_one_letter_code
_entity_poly.pdbx_strand_id
1 'polypeptide(L)'
;MDFGYMRTVYRSRWLVLVAAIWMQSWAGIGYVFGSMSPVIKSSLKYNQRQINSLGVAKDIGDAIGLIGGYYSEILPSWALMLWGASQNFIGYGWLWLLVCHKVPPLPFWALCLLIGVGTNGETYFNTIALVSSVKSFPKSRGPVVGILKGFNGLCGAILTQYYVTLFAPDQAAFIFLVAVGPAMVAIALMFILRPVGVRKEADPSESMNFNFVSGGCLLLAAYLLGVMLVQDFVEIGHTVNLILTIVLLLILISPLALPLISTFNSHYASTHLASPVKQSSLEASLLDSENAGNDAHKQSNYGGEYQRQNSNLNWNEVLLSEIEDEKPKEIDLLPEEERQKRIAQLQSRFVHAAAEGAVRVKRRKGPRRGENFTLMQAMIKADFWLMFFSLFFGAASGLTVIDNLGQITQSLGYPESHMFVSMISIWNFLGRIGGGFLSEIVARDYAYPRPATMVAAQIIMAIGHIVFATGWSGSLYIGTLLVGLGYGAHWAIIPATASEIFGLKNFGTIYNFFIMANPAGTLIFSGLIAGTLYDWEAEKQSKKNYQFSSFSATDSGVSVGPLTGDKALNCQGPSCFFLTFLIMTGVCILAAVLSMILVYRTRIVYSSIYGKNLNSEEPYVRKDSDLRGQTSSSDLRSGVLK
;
A
#
# COMPACT_ATOMS: atom_id res chain seq x y z
N MET A 1 -36.52 -7.27 8.88
CA MET A 1 -35.09 -7.51 9.18
C MET A 1 -34.92 -7.36 10.67
N ASP A 2 -34.47 -8.40 11.35
CA ASP A 2 -34.41 -8.44 12.82
C ASP A 2 -33.30 -7.49 13.32
N PHE A 3 -33.58 -6.67 14.35
CA PHE A 3 -32.62 -5.69 14.89
C PHE A 3 -31.31 -6.38 15.35
N GLY A 4 -31.41 -7.64 15.78
CA GLY A 4 -30.27 -8.49 16.11
C GLY A 4 -29.36 -8.79 14.91
N TYR A 5 -29.94 -9.06 13.74
CA TYR A 5 -29.20 -9.30 12.50
C TYR A 5 -28.42 -8.05 12.05
N MET A 6 -29.07 -6.89 12.05
CA MET A 6 -28.41 -5.60 11.71
C MET A 6 -27.23 -5.29 12.63
N ARG A 7 -27.37 -5.56 13.94
CA ARG A 7 -26.29 -5.38 14.92
C ARG A 7 -25.12 -6.32 14.65
N THR A 8 -25.38 -7.54 14.19
CA THR A 8 -24.35 -8.53 13.86
C THR A 8 -23.62 -8.14 12.58
N VAL A 9 -24.34 -7.69 11.53
CA VAL A 9 -23.72 -7.16 10.30
C VAL A 9 -22.83 -5.95 10.63
N TYR A 10 -23.29 -5.01 11.46
CA TYR A 10 -22.52 -3.83 11.87
C TYR A 10 -21.22 -4.19 12.64
N ARG A 11 -21.17 -5.35 13.29
CA ARG A 11 -19.98 -5.88 13.99
C ARG A 11 -19.13 -6.82 13.13
N SER A 12 -19.49 -7.01 11.87
CA SER A 12 -18.74 -7.88 10.96
C SER A 12 -17.41 -7.24 10.54
N ARG A 13 -16.33 -8.02 10.62
CA ARG A 13 -15.00 -7.62 10.09
C ARG A 13 -15.03 -7.38 8.58
N TRP A 14 -15.91 -8.08 7.85
CA TRP A 14 -16.08 -7.89 6.42
C TRP A 14 -16.68 -6.53 6.07
N LEU A 15 -17.59 -6.01 6.92
CA LEU A 15 -18.13 -4.66 6.72
C LEU A 15 -17.04 -3.59 6.88
N VAL A 16 -16.12 -3.79 7.83
CA VAL A 16 -14.96 -2.89 7.99
C VAL A 16 -14.09 -2.90 6.73
N LEU A 17 -13.83 -4.08 6.14
CA LEU A 17 -13.06 -4.18 4.90
C LEU A 17 -13.76 -3.49 3.73
N VAL A 18 -15.08 -3.68 3.57
CA VAL A 18 -15.86 -3.01 2.51
C VAL A 18 -15.85 -1.50 2.68
N ALA A 19 -16.08 -1.01 3.89
CA ALA A 19 -15.99 0.42 4.19
C ALA A 19 -14.59 0.98 3.92
N ALA A 20 -13.54 0.21 4.23
CA ALA A 20 -12.17 0.58 3.94
C ALA A 20 -11.90 0.63 2.42
N ILE A 21 -12.44 -0.31 1.64
CA ILE A 21 -12.39 -0.29 0.17
C ILE A 21 -13.05 0.98 -0.37
N TRP A 22 -14.25 1.32 0.09
CA TRP A 22 -14.93 2.54 -0.34
C TRP A 22 -14.16 3.79 0.03
N MET A 23 -13.60 3.86 1.25
CA MET A 23 -12.77 4.99 1.63
C MET A 23 -11.52 5.12 0.75
N GLN A 24 -10.85 4.00 0.47
CA GLN A 24 -9.66 3.98 -0.38
C GLN A 24 -9.96 4.36 -1.85
N SER A 25 -11.17 4.09 -2.34
CA SER A 25 -11.63 4.52 -3.67
C SER A 25 -11.69 6.05 -3.83
N TRP A 26 -11.68 6.80 -2.72
CA TRP A 26 -11.71 8.26 -2.67
C TRP A 26 -10.44 8.87 -2.06
N ALA A 27 -9.53 8.06 -1.52
CA ALA A 27 -8.35 8.49 -0.81
C ALA A 27 -7.05 8.40 -1.65
N GLY A 28 -7.14 8.54 -2.95
CA GLY A 28 -6.00 8.57 -3.89
C GLY A 28 -5.93 9.87 -4.67
N ILE A 29 -6.25 10.99 -4.02
CA ILE A 29 -6.33 12.32 -4.63
C ILE A 29 -4.98 12.75 -5.20
N GLY A 30 -3.88 12.32 -4.57
CA GLY A 30 -2.54 12.58 -5.07
C GLY A 30 -2.33 12.17 -6.54
N TYR A 31 -3.04 11.11 -7.01
CA TYR A 31 -2.91 10.59 -8.37
C TYR A 31 -3.72 11.39 -9.42
N VAL A 32 -4.65 12.23 -9.01
CA VAL A 32 -5.45 13.06 -9.95
C VAL A 32 -4.90 14.45 -10.16
N PHE A 33 -3.76 14.79 -9.54
CA PHE A 33 -3.13 16.09 -9.71
C PHE A 33 -2.81 16.41 -11.17
N GLY A 34 -2.39 15.40 -11.95
CA GLY A 34 -2.17 15.53 -13.39
C GLY A 34 -3.39 16.04 -14.18
N SER A 35 -4.60 15.67 -13.74
CA SER A 35 -5.86 16.16 -14.34
C SER A 35 -6.22 17.60 -13.92
N MET A 36 -5.83 18.00 -12.70
CA MET A 36 -6.13 19.35 -12.17
C MET A 36 -5.09 20.38 -12.59
N SER A 37 -3.84 19.98 -12.77
CA SER A 37 -2.70 20.87 -12.99
C SER A 37 -2.83 21.77 -14.23
N PRO A 38 -3.41 21.34 -15.40
CA PRO A 38 -3.61 22.23 -16.53
C PRO A 38 -4.59 23.38 -16.24
N VAL A 39 -5.66 23.09 -15.51
CA VAL A 39 -6.67 24.09 -15.13
C VAL A 39 -6.09 25.10 -14.14
N ILE A 40 -5.33 24.61 -13.14
CA ILE A 40 -4.63 25.48 -12.18
C ILE A 40 -3.63 26.38 -12.89
N LYS A 41 -2.86 25.81 -13.85
CA LYS A 41 -1.87 26.53 -14.65
C LYS A 41 -2.51 27.66 -15.46
N SER A 42 -3.59 27.37 -16.16
CA SER A 42 -4.26 28.35 -17.04
C SER A 42 -5.01 29.41 -16.24
N SER A 43 -5.75 29.03 -15.18
CA SER A 43 -6.55 29.94 -14.37
C SER A 43 -5.69 30.89 -13.55
N LEU A 44 -4.61 30.40 -12.90
CA LEU A 44 -3.72 31.20 -12.05
C LEU A 44 -2.51 31.74 -12.80
N LYS A 45 -2.37 31.47 -14.10
CA LYS A 45 -1.26 31.92 -14.97
C LYS A 45 0.12 31.48 -14.46
N TYR A 46 0.23 30.29 -13.89
CA TYR A 46 1.49 29.76 -13.35
C TYR A 46 2.38 29.18 -14.47
N ASN A 47 3.71 29.27 -14.28
CA ASN A 47 4.68 28.56 -15.10
C ASN A 47 4.78 27.09 -14.67
N GLN A 48 5.46 26.25 -15.46
CA GLN A 48 5.55 24.81 -15.17
C GLN A 48 6.28 24.53 -13.87
N ARG A 49 7.33 25.30 -13.58
CA ARG A 49 8.08 25.14 -12.33
C ARG A 49 7.18 25.38 -11.09
N GLN A 50 6.29 26.36 -11.15
CA GLN A 50 5.31 26.61 -10.08
C GLN A 50 4.32 25.46 -9.95
N ILE A 51 3.79 24.93 -11.05
CA ILE A 51 2.89 23.76 -11.03
C ILE A 51 3.58 22.53 -10.43
N ASN A 52 4.84 22.27 -10.82
CA ASN A 52 5.59 21.15 -10.26
C ASN A 52 5.89 21.36 -8.77
N SER A 53 6.13 22.61 -8.34
CA SER A 53 6.30 22.93 -6.90
C SER A 53 5.00 22.71 -6.11
N LEU A 54 3.82 22.95 -6.70
CA LEU A 54 2.53 22.59 -6.09
C LEU A 54 2.38 21.07 -5.98
N GLY A 55 2.78 20.30 -6.99
CA GLY A 55 2.83 18.83 -6.96
C GLY A 55 3.73 18.34 -5.82
N VAL A 56 4.91 18.91 -5.67
CA VAL A 56 5.83 18.58 -4.56
C VAL A 56 5.23 18.95 -3.19
N ALA A 57 4.56 20.11 -3.07
CA ALA A 57 3.89 20.51 -1.83
C ALA A 57 2.77 19.53 -1.44
N LYS A 58 2.02 19.04 -2.42
CA LYS A 58 1.04 17.95 -2.28
C LYS A 58 1.71 16.68 -1.74
N ASP A 59 2.82 16.24 -2.32
CA ASP A 59 3.53 15.02 -1.91
C ASP A 59 4.15 15.13 -0.52
N ILE A 60 4.65 16.32 -0.16
CA ILE A 60 5.10 16.60 1.22
C ILE A 60 3.93 16.51 2.19
N GLY A 61 2.75 17.01 1.83
CA GLY A 61 1.52 16.87 2.63
C GLY A 61 1.18 15.41 2.92
N ASP A 62 1.28 14.54 1.92
CA ASP A 62 1.07 13.08 2.07
C ASP A 62 2.13 12.46 3.01
N ALA A 63 3.39 12.88 2.92
CA ALA A 63 4.47 12.37 3.76
C ALA A 63 4.37 12.75 5.25
N ILE A 64 3.77 13.88 5.59
CA ILE A 64 3.54 14.31 6.99
C ILE A 64 2.55 13.38 7.72
N GLY A 65 1.97 12.42 7.04
CA GLY A 65 1.14 11.33 7.59
C GLY A 65 1.79 10.50 8.70
N LEU A 66 3.10 10.63 8.96
CA LEU A 66 3.76 10.11 10.19
C LEU A 66 3.02 10.52 11.46
N ILE A 67 2.54 11.76 11.50
CA ILE A 67 1.77 12.33 12.61
C ILE A 67 0.42 11.61 12.73
N GLY A 68 -0.26 11.34 11.61
CA GLY A 68 -1.52 10.58 11.56
C GLY A 68 -1.37 9.15 12.09
N GLY A 69 -0.26 8.48 11.76
CA GLY A 69 0.08 7.15 12.29
C GLY A 69 0.20 7.13 13.82
N TYR A 70 0.90 8.12 14.39
CA TYR A 70 1.05 8.26 15.84
C TYR A 70 -0.29 8.52 16.53
N TYR A 71 -1.08 9.47 16.02
CA TYR A 71 -2.38 9.77 16.61
C TYR A 71 -3.40 8.65 16.43
N SER A 72 -3.25 7.76 15.45
CA SER A 72 -4.14 6.61 15.26
C SER A 72 -4.09 5.59 16.41
N GLU A 73 -3.07 5.64 17.26
CA GLU A 73 -2.94 4.80 18.45
C GLU A 73 -3.59 5.44 19.69
N ILE A 74 -3.76 6.77 19.70
CA ILE A 74 -4.21 7.55 20.85
C ILE A 74 -5.66 8.01 20.68
N LEU A 75 -6.02 8.47 19.48
CA LEU A 75 -7.34 9.05 19.20
C LEU A 75 -8.30 8.01 18.58
N PRO A 76 -9.60 8.15 18.82
CA PRO A 76 -10.58 7.27 18.17
C PRO A 76 -10.63 7.50 16.66
N SER A 77 -10.84 6.43 15.90
CA SER A 77 -10.84 6.45 14.42
C SER A 77 -11.77 7.52 13.82
N TRP A 78 -12.97 7.72 14.40
CA TRP A 78 -13.94 8.72 13.91
C TRP A 78 -13.41 10.15 13.99
N ALA A 79 -12.66 10.48 15.05
CA ALA A 79 -12.12 11.83 15.23
C ALA A 79 -11.03 12.14 14.20
N LEU A 80 -10.17 11.15 13.89
CA LEU A 80 -9.15 11.28 12.87
C LEU A 80 -9.75 11.36 11.46
N MET A 81 -10.82 10.61 11.19
CA MET A 81 -11.55 10.71 9.92
C MET A 81 -12.16 12.09 9.73
N LEU A 82 -12.77 12.65 10.77
CA LEU A 82 -13.33 13.99 10.74
C LEU A 82 -12.24 15.06 10.56
N TRP A 83 -11.11 14.89 11.23
CA TRP A 83 -9.95 15.78 11.08
C TRP A 83 -9.41 15.77 9.64
N GLY A 84 -9.22 14.58 9.06
CA GLY A 84 -8.81 14.44 7.66
C GLY A 84 -9.82 15.01 6.67
N ALA A 85 -11.12 14.80 6.89
CA ALA A 85 -12.19 15.37 6.08
C ALA A 85 -12.17 16.91 6.09
N SER A 86 -11.95 17.50 7.27
CA SER A 86 -11.85 18.96 7.41
C SER A 86 -10.64 19.52 6.66
N GLN A 87 -9.47 18.88 6.77
CA GLN A 87 -8.26 19.29 6.05
C GLN A 87 -8.44 19.19 4.53
N ASN A 88 -8.97 18.07 4.04
CA ASN A 88 -9.23 17.88 2.62
C ASN A 88 -10.20 18.92 2.07
N PHE A 89 -11.33 19.14 2.77
CA PHE A 89 -12.34 20.10 2.36
C PHE A 89 -11.82 21.54 2.35
N ILE A 90 -11.06 21.95 3.38
CA ILE A 90 -10.48 23.30 3.45
C ILE A 90 -9.44 23.47 2.34
N GLY A 91 -8.50 22.52 2.18
CA GLY A 91 -7.42 22.62 1.21
C GLY A 91 -7.90 22.70 -0.24
N TYR A 92 -8.62 21.69 -0.69
CA TYR A 92 -9.09 21.62 -2.08
C TYR A 92 -10.30 22.51 -2.33
N GLY A 93 -11.15 22.75 -1.34
CA GLY A 93 -12.28 23.68 -1.46
C GLY A 93 -11.83 25.13 -1.66
N TRP A 94 -10.79 25.55 -0.93
CA TRP A 94 -10.21 26.88 -1.13
C TRP A 94 -9.49 26.99 -2.48
N LEU A 95 -8.79 25.94 -2.90
CA LEU A 95 -8.20 25.87 -4.24
C LEU A 95 -9.27 26.02 -5.35
N TRP A 96 -10.42 25.35 -5.22
CA TRP A 96 -11.54 25.50 -6.13
C TRP A 96 -12.05 26.95 -6.18
N LEU A 97 -12.21 27.60 -5.03
CA LEU A 97 -12.64 29.01 -4.97
C LEU A 97 -11.64 29.95 -5.66
N LEU A 98 -10.32 29.67 -5.54
CA LEU A 98 -9.28 30.44 -6.23
C LEU A 98 -9.32 30.25 -7.76
N VAL A 99 -9.47 29.01 -8.21
CA VAL A 99 -9.53 28.67 -9.65
C VAL A 99 -10.79 29.27 -10.30
N CYS A 100 -11.90 29.33 -9.56
CA CYS A 100 -13.13 29.99 -9.99
C CYS A 100 -13.11 31.53 -9.80
N HIS A 101 -12.00 32.13 -9.34
CA HIS A 101 -11.86 33.56 -9.07
C HIS A 101 -12.92 34.13 -8.09
N LYS A 102 -13.46 33.28 -7.20
CA LYS A 102 -14.44 33.70 -6.17
C LYS A 102 -13.80 34.32 -4.93
N VAL A 103 -12.51 34.15 -4.76
CA VAL A 103 -11.70 34.72 -3.65
C VAL A 103 -10.47 35.41 -4.22
N PRO A 104 -9.89 36.39 -3.52
CA PRO A 104 -8.67 37.05 -3.97
C PRO A 104 -7.51 36.07 -4.08
N PRO A 105 -6.55 36.31 -5.02
CA PRO A 105 -5.41 35.44 -5.23
C PRO A 105 -4.53 35.38 -3.98
N LEU A 106 -4.12 34.18 -3.60
CA LEU A 106 -3.17 33.95 -2.52
C LEU A 106 -1.72 34.03 -3.03
N PRO A 107 -0.77 34.41 -2.18
CA PRO A 107 0.64 34.28 -2.51
C PRO A 107 1.00 32.81 -2.72
N PHE A 108 1.93 32.52 -3.64
CA PHE A 108 2.25 31.17 -4.08
C PHE A 108 2.61 30.20 -2.93
N TRP A 109 3.39 30.67 -1.94
CA TRP A 109 3.74 29.85 -0.77
C TRP A 109 2.52 29.43 0.07
N ALA A 110 1.51 30.29 0.18
CA ALA A 110 0.29 30.00 0.92
C ALA A 110 -0.56 28.93 0.17
N LEU A 111 -0.56 28.98 -1.17
CA LEU A 111 -1.21 27.95 -1.98
C LEU A 111 -0.50 26.58 -1.86
N CYS A 112 0.83 26.56 -1.82
CA CYS A 112 1.61 25.35 -1.54
C CYS A 112 1.24 24.76 -0.17
N LEU A 113 1.16 25.58 0.87
CA LEU A 113 0.75 25.14 2.21
C LEU A 113 -0.69 24.60 2.20
N LEU A 114 -1.60 25.28 1.53
CA LEU A 114 -3.01 24.91 1.44
C LEU A 114 -3.21 23.56 0.77
N ILE A 115 -2.53 23.30 -0.36
CA ILE A 115 -2.57 22.02 -1.05
C ILE A 115 -1.93 20.93 -0.16
N GLY A 116 -0.81 21.21 0.49
CA GLY A 116 -0.17 20.28 1.42
C GLY A 116 -1.09 19.87 2.57
N VAL A 117 -1.83 20.83 3.16
CA VAL A 117 -2.84 20.55 4.21
C VAL A 117 -3.97 19.70 3.64
N GLY A 118 -4.48 20.01 2.46
CA GLY A 118 -5.55 19.25 1.82
C GLY A 118 -5.15 17.79 1.58
N THR A 119 -3.96 17.55 1.05
CA THR A 119 -3.46 16.20 0.81
C THR A 119 -3.10 15.48 2.10
N ASN A 120 -2.62 16.19 3.13
CA ASN A 120 -2.42 15.58 4.45
C ASN A 120 -3.71 14.97 5.01
N GLY A 121 -4.88 15.55 4.73
CA GLY A 121 -6.18 14.96 5.08
C GLY A 121 -6.37 13.53 4.55
N GLU A 122 -5.87 13.24 3.35
CA GLU A 122 -5.92 11.92 2.72
C GLU A 122 -5.15 10.85 3.51
N THR A 123 -4.05 11.23 4.15
CA THR A 123 -3.21 10.28 4.92
C THR A 123 -3.96 9.69 6.11
N TYR A 124 -4.87 10.46 6.72
CA TYR A 124 -5.73 9.97 7.81
C TYR A 124 -6.73 8.93 7.28
N PHE A 125 -7.32 9.16 6.11
CA PHE A 125 -8.22 8.20 5.46
C PHE A 125 -7.49 6.88 5.17
N ASN A 126 -6.32 6.97 4.56
CA ASN A 126 -5.44 5.84 4.27
C ASN A 126 -5.06 5.07 5.53
N THR A 127 -4.62 5.79 6.57
CA THR A 127 -4.14 5.17 7.82
C THR A 127 -5.28 4.44 8.54
N ILE A 128 -6.44 5.09 8.71
CA ILE A 128 -7.58 4.49 9.43
C ILE A 128 -8.14 3.29 8.67
N ALA A 129 -8.32 3.38 7.35
CA ALA A 129 -8.78 2.26 6.54
C ALA A 129 -7.84 1.06 6.65
N LEU A 130 -6.51 1.30 6.54
CA LEU A 130 -5.50 0.26 6.62
C LEU A 130 -5.40 -0.36 8.01
N VAL A 131 -5.26 0.45 9.06
CA VAL A 131 -5.08 0.00 10.45
C VAL A 131 -6.30 -0.78 10.92
N SER A 132 -7.52 -0.27 10.66
CA SER A 132 -8.76 -0.95 11.06
C SER A 132 -8.90 -2.31 10.38
N SER A 133 -8.58 -2.40 9.09
CA SER A 133 -8.68 -3.65 8.34
C SER A 133 -7.59 -4.66 8.71
N VAL A 134 -6.33 -4.25 8.84
CA VAL A 134 -5.23 -5.14 9.23
C VAL A 134 -5.40 -5.68 10.64
N LYS A 135 -5.89 -4.86 11.59
CA LYS A 135 -6.23 -5.33 12.95
C LYS A 135 -7.40 -6.32 12.95
N SER A 136 -8.34 -6.19 12.01
CA SER A 136 -9.49 -7.10 11.87
C SER A 136 -9.15 -8.42 11.17
N PHE A 137 -8.07 -8.47 10.36
CA PHE A 137 -7.60 -9.63 9.60
C PHE A 137 -6.10 -9.92 9.81
N PRO A 138 -5.67 -10.29 11.04
CA PRO A 138 -4.26 -10.44 11.36
C PRO A 138 -3.55 -11.60 10.64
N LYS A 139 -4.30 -12.63 10.19
CA LYS A 139 -3.75 -13.76 9.43
C LYS A 139 -3.64 -13.50 7.93
N SER A 140 -4.50 -12.61 7.39
CA SER A 140 -4.62 -12.32 5.95
C SER A 140 -4.17 -10.89 5.61
N ARG A 141 -3.12 -10.39 6.28
CA ARG A 141 -2.64 -9.01 6.13
C ARG A 141 -2.21 -8.68 4.71
N GLY A 142 -1.53 -9.59 4.03
CA GLY A 142 -1.05 -9.40 2.67
C GLY A 142 -2.18 -9.08 1.68
N PRO A 143 -3.18 -9.95 1.53
CA PRO A 143 -4.36 -9.70 0.71
C PRO A 143 -5.08 -8.39 1.08
N VAL A 144 -5.30 -8.13 2.37
CA VAL A 144 -5.96 -6.89 2.85
C VAL A 144 -5.20 -5.64 2.40
N VAL A 145 -3.90 -5.58 2.64
CA VAL A 145 -3.06 -4.44 2.25
C VAL A 145 -3.04 -4.28 0.74
N GLY A 146 -2.91 -5.39 -0.01
CA GLY A 146 -2.90 -5.39 -1.47
C GLY A 146 -4.18 -4.81 -2.06
N ILE A 147 -5.34 -5.27 -1.59
CA ILE A 147 -6.65 -4.77 -2.03
C ILE A 147 -6.79 -3.28 -1.71
N LEU A 148 -6.58 -2.87 -0.46
CA LEU A 148 -6.77 -1.49 -0.04
C LEU A 148 -5.83 -0.53 -0.77
N LYS A 149 -4.55 -0.87 -0.86
CA LYS A 149 -3.58 -0.06 -1.62
C LYS A 149 -3.87 -0.08 -3.12
N GLY A 150 -4.44 -1.17 -3.64
CA GLY A 150 -4.97 -1.24 -4.99
C GLY A 150 -6.04 -0.16 -5.23
N PHE A 151 -7.11 -0.14 -4.43
CA PHE A 151 -8.19 0.85 -4.58
C PHE A 151 -7.72 2.29 -4.46
N ASN A 152 -6.75 2.57 -3.59
CA ASN A 152 -6.09 3.88 -3.55
C ASN A 152 -5.46 4.26 -4.91
N GLY A 153 -4.80 3.29 -5.58
CA GLY A 153 -4.26 3.50 -6.93
C GLY A 153 -5.32 3.69 -8.01
N LEU A 154 -6.51 3.08 -7.85
CA LEU A 154 -7.60 3.14 -8.81
C LEU A 154 -8.48 4.41 -8.65
N CYS A 155 -8.29 5.16 -7.57
CA CYS A 155 -9.06 6.35 -7.25
C CYS A 155 -9.15 7.34 -8.43
N GLY A 156 -8.04 7.57 -9.14
CA GLY A 156 -8.00 8.48 -10.28
C GLY A 156 -9.01 8.09 -11.38
N ALA A 157 -9.09 6.81 -11.73
CA ALA A 157 -10.03 6.33 -12.74
C ALA A 157 -11.50 6.45 -12.28
N ILE A 158 -11.76 6.13 -11.00
CA ILE A 158 -13.09 6.24 -10.41
C ILE A 158 -13.56 7.69 -10.38
N LEU A 159 -12.71 8.61 -9.92
CA LEU A 159 -13.03 10.04 -9.85
C LEU A 159 -13.22 10.65 -11.24
N THR A 160 -12.42 10.26 -12.23
CA THR A 160 -12.60 10.69 -13.62
C THR A 160 -13.94 10.26 -14.16
N GLN A 161 -14.39 9.02 -13.91
CA GLN A 161 -15.70 8.55 -14.38
C GLN A 161 -16.85 9.36 -13.75
N TYR A 162 -16.77 9.69 -12.45
CA TYR A 162 -17.73 10.59 -11.81
C TYR A 162 -17.71 11.99 -12.42
N TYR A 163 -16.52 12.53 -12.68
CA TYR A 163 -16.36 13.85 -13.30
C TYR A 163 -16.99 13.89 -14.69
N VAL A 164 -16.64 12.94 -15.58
CA VAL A 164 -17.18 12.89 -16.95
C VAL A 164 -18.70 12.82 -16.97
N THR A 165 -19.30 12.14 -15.99
CA THR A 165 -20.75 11.96 -15.94
C THR A 165 -21.48 13.14 -15.32
N LEU A 166 -20.92 13.75 -14.26
CA LEU A 166 -21.66 14.71 -13.43
C LEU A 166 -21.32 16.17 -13.75
N PHE A 167 -20.08 16.43 -14.21
CA PHE A 167 -19.54 17.79 -14.24
C PHE A 167 -18.94 18.21 -15.60
N ALA A 168 -18.62 17.26 -16.48
CA ALA A 168 -18.05 17.64 -17.76
C ALA A 168 -19.01 18.56 -18.55
N PRO A 169 -18.49 19.62 -19.23
CA PRO A 169 -17.09 19.91 -19.51
C PRO A 169 -16.41 20.87 -18.50
N ASP A 170 -17.01 21.18 -17.36
CA ASP A 170 -16.46 22.14 -16.38
C ASP A 170 -15.25 21.52 -15.63
N GLN A 171 -14.05 21.85 -16.10
CA GLN A 171 -12.81 21.34 -15.50
C GLN A 171 -12.57 21.84 -14.06
N ALA A 172 -13.08 23.02 -13.67
CA ALA A 172 -12.95 23.51 -12.30
C ALA A 172 -13.81 22.69 -11.31
N ALA A 173 -14.92 22.12 -11.79
CA ALA A 173 -15.79 21.26 -11.00
C ALA A 173 -15.11 19.93 -10.61
N PHE A 174 -14.04 19.51 -11.30
CA PHE A 174 -13.23 18.37 -10.89
C PHE A 174 -12.53 18.64 -9.53
N ILE A 175 -12.02 19.85 -9.33
CA ILE A 175 -11.40 20.25 -8.04
C ILE A 175 -12.46 20.28 -6.95
N PHE A 176 -13.69 20.71 -7.25
CA PHE A 176 -14.82 20.66 -6.31
C PHE A 176 -15.17 19.22 -5.90
N LEU A 177 -15.21 18.30 -6.87
CA LEU A 177 -15.45 16.87 -6.61
C LEU A 177 -14.39 16.30 -5.65
N VAL A 178 -13.12 16.65 -5.86
CA VAL A 178 -11.99 16.25 -5.01
C VAL A 178 -12.09 16.84 -3.60
N ALA A 179 -12.61 18.06 -3.45
CA ALA A 179 -12.81 18.69 -2.14
C ALA A 179 -13.93 18.04 -1.35
N VAL A 180 -15.07 17.78 -1.98
CA VAL A 180 -16.32 17.39 -1.32
C VAL A 180 -16.49 15.88 -1.23
N GLY A 181 -16.18 15.15 -2.28
CA GLY A 181 -16.43 13.70 -2.38
C GLY A 181 -15.76 12.89 -1.26
N PRO A 182 -14.43 12.95 -1.11
CA PRO A 182 -13.73 12.22 -0.05
C PRO A 182 -14.19 12.60 1.35
N ALA A 183 -14.45 13.88 1.60
CA ALA A 183 -14.93 14.38 2.88
C ALA A 183 -16.31 13.79 3.23
N MET A 184 -17.25 13.76 2.29
CA MET A 184 -18.57 13.15 2.48
C MET A 184 -18.47 11.65 2.77
N VAL A 185 -17.65 10.92 2.02
CA VAL A 185 -17.46 9.48 2.21
C VAL A 185 -16.80 9.22 3.58
N ALA A 186 -15.81 10.02 3.97
CA ALA A 186 -15.18 9.91 5.28
C ALA A 186 -16.18 10.11 6.44
N ILE A 187 -17.03 11.11 6.36
CA ILE A 187 -18.09 11.38 7.36
C ILE A 187 -19.09 10.21 7.40
N ALA A 188 -19.49 9.68 6.25
CA ALA A 188 -20.44 8.57 6.18
C ALA A 188 -19.87 7.27 6.78
N LEU A 189 -18.56 7.02 6.63
CA LEU A 189 -17.91 5.77 7.04
C LEU A 189 -17.19 5.84 8.39
N MET A 190 -17.05 7.01 9.01
CA MET A 190 -16.22 7.22 10.21
C MET A 190 -16.56 6.33 11.40
N PHE A 191 -17.83 5.94 11.57
CA PHE A 191 -18.27 5.06 12.66
C PHE A 191 -18.16 3.56 12.32
N ILE A 192 -18.03 3.20 11.03
CA ILE A 192 -17.86 1.82 10.57
C ILE A 192 -16.38 1.44 10.60
N LEU A 193 -15.48 2.35 10.25
CA LEU A 193 -14.04 2.15 10.19
C LEU A 193 -13.42 2.11 11.59
N ARG A 194 -13.50 0.93 12.21
CA ARG A 194 -12.94 0.66 13.54
C ARG A 194 -12.37 -0.76 13.58
N PRO A 195 -11.31 -1.03 14.38
CA PRO A 195 -10.85 -2.39 14.58
C PRO A 195 -11.93 -3.26 15.23
N VAL A 196 -12.20 -4.41 14.63
CA VAL A 196 -13.13 -5.41 15.18
C VAL A 196 -12.31 -6.59 15.72
N GLY A 197 -12.62 -7.04 16.95
CA GLY A 197 -11.90 -8.11 17.62
C GLY A 197 -11.91 -9.42 16.81
N VAL A 198 -10.80 -10.13 16.82
CA VAL A 198 -10.57 -11.36 16.06
C VAL A 198 -11.36 -12.51 16.70
N ARG A 199 -12.16 -13.24 15.93
CA ARG A 199 -12.66 -14.55 16.30
C ARG A 199 -11.49 -15.54 16.36
N LYS A 200 -11.35 -16.31 17.44
CA LYS A 200 -10.23 -17.26 17.65
C LYS A 200 -10.20 -18.41 16.64
N GLU A 201 -11.33 -18.75 16.04
CA GLU A 201 -11.45 -19.84 15.07
C GLU A 201 -11.06 -19.39 13.66
N ALA A 202 -10.28 -20.21 12.97
CA ALA A 202 -9.97 -20.01 11.56
C ALA A 202 -11.26 -20.22 10.75
N ASP A 203 -11.69 -19.21 10.03
CA ASP A 203 -12.83 -19.29 9.12
C ASP A 203 -12.35 -19.92 7.80
N PRO A 204 -12.75 -21.16 7.48
CA PRO A 204 -12.32 -21.84 6.25
C PRO A 204 -12.76 -21.09 4.98
N SER A 205 -13.80 -20.26 5.07
CA SER A 205 -14.30 -19.44 3.96
C SER A 205 -13.50 -18.17 3.71
N GLU A 206 -12.54 -17.80 4.59
CA GLU A 206 -11.81 -16.54 4.50
C GLU A 206 -11.02 -16.41 3.18
N SER A 207 -10.35 -17.48 2.75
CA SER A 207 -9.61 -17.50 1.48
C SER A 207 -10.54 -17.32 0.27
N MET A 208 -11.69 -17.99 0.27
CA MET A 208 -12.69 -17.88 -0.80
C MET A 208 -13.25 -16.45 -0.89
N ASN A 209 -13.52 -15.83 0.26
CA ASN A 209 -14.03 -14.48 0.32
C ASN A 209 -13.00 -13.46 -0.21
N PHE A 210 -11.70 -13.62 0.11
CA PHE A 210 -10.64 -12.79 -0.47
C PHE A 210 -10.50 -13.00 -1.98
N ASN A 211 -10.64 -14.23 -2.47
CA ASN A 211 -10.62 -14.51 -3.91
C ASN A 211 -11.82 -13.84 -4.62
N PHE A 212 -13.00 -13.83 -4.00
CA PHE A 212 -14.16 -13.10 -4.52
C PHE A 212 -13.90 -11.59 -4.63
N VAL A 213 -13.35 -10.97 -3.56
CA VAL A 213 -12.99 -9.54 -3.59
C VAL A 213 -11.93 -9.26 -4.64
N SER A 214 -10.90 -10.10 -4.74
CA SER A 214 -9.84 -9.94 -5.73
C SER A 214 -10.36 -10.08 -7.16
N GLY A 215 -11.28 -11.02 -7.41
CA GLY A 215 -11.98 -11.17 -8.68
C GLY A 215 -12.81 -9.92 -9.03
N GLY A 216 -13.54 -9.37 -8.04
CA GLY A 216 -14.28 -8.12 -8.18
C GLY A 216 -13.37 -6.93 -8.51
N CYS A 217 -12.19 -6.88 -7.90
CA CYS A 217 -11.17 -5.86 -8.19
C CYS A 217 -10.66 -5.93 -9.64
N LEU A 218 -10.38 -7.13 -10.14
CA LEU A 218 -9.94 -7.32 -11.53
C LEU A 218 -11.06 -6.99 -12.52
N LEU A 219 -12.30 -7.38 -12.21
CA LEU A 219 -13.48 -7.01 -13.01
C LEU A 219 -13.64 -5.49 -13.07
N LEU A 220 -13.51 -4.80 -11.93
CA LEU A 220 -13.59 -3.34 -11.85
C LEU A 220 -12.52 -2.66 -12.71
N ALA A 221 -11.27 -3.13 -12.63
CA ALA A 221 -10.19 -2.59 -13.45
C ALA A 221 -10.42 -2.79 -14.95
N ALA A 222 -10.83 -4.01 -15.35
CA ALA A 222 -11.16 -4.32 -16.73
C ALA A 222 -12.36 -3.48 -17.25
N TYR A 223 -13.37 -3.30 -16.40
CA TYR A 223 -14.52 -2.45 -16.69
C TYR A 223 -14.11 -0.99 -16.92
N LEU A 224 -13.37 -0.39 -15.99
CA LEU A 224 -12.92 0.99 -16.11
C LEU A 224 -12.01 1.20 -17.32
N LEU A 225 -11.11 0.25 -17.61
CA LEU A 225 -10.27 0.31 -18.81
C LEU A 225 -11.12 0.25 -20.08
N GLY A 226 -12.10 -0.65 -20.15
CA GLY A 226 -13.02 -0.76 -21.29
C GLY A 226 -13.84 0.50 -21.50
N VAL A 227 -14.41 1.05 -20.43
CA VAL A 227 -15.19 2.30 -20.49
C VAL A 227 -14.35 3.46 -21.02
N MET A 228 -13.12 3.61 -20.52
CA MET A 228 -12.22 4.68 -20.93
C MET A 228 -11.78 4.57 -22.38
N LEU A 229 -11.46 3.36 -22.84
CA LEU A 229 -11.13 3.15 -24.25
C LEU A 229 -12.33 3.46 -25.16
N VAL A 230 -13.54 3.05 -24.77
CA VAL A 230 -14.75 3.36 -25.54
C VAL A 230 -15.02 4.87 -25.58
N GLN A 231 -14.83 5.58 -24.45
CA GLN A 231 -14.99 7.04 -24.38
C GLN A 231 -13.95 7.80 -25.22
N ASP A 232 -12.76 7.23 -25.45
CA ASP A 232 -11.72 7.84 -26.27
C ASP A 232 -12.01 7.70 -27.79
N PHE A 233 -12.52 6.53 -28.19
CA PHE A 233 -12.75 6.24 -29.61
C PHE A 233 -14.13 6.66 -30.12
N VAL A 234 -15.11 6.86 -29.24
CA VAL A 234 -16.51 7.12 -29.58
C VAL A 234 -17.05 8.27 -28.72
N GLU A 235 -17.62 9.27 -29.37
CA GLU A 235 -18.37 10.31 -28.65
C GLU A 235 -19.62 9.70 -28.01
N ILE A 236 -19.61 9.63 -26.68
CA ILE A 236 -20.66 9.00 -25.88
C ILE A 236 -21.60 10.07 -25.33
N GLY A 237 -22.90 9.91 -25.59
CA GLY A 237 -23.94 10.78 -25.04
C GLY A 237 -24.04 10.66 -23.50
N HIS A 238 -24.52 11.74 -22.85
CA HIS A 238 -24.65 11.83 -21.39
C HIS A 238 -25.43 10.64 -20.76
N THR A 239 -26.50 10.17 -21.41
CA THR A 239 -27.32 9.05 -20.93
C THR A 239 -26.51 7.76 -20.83
N VAL A 240 -25.63 7.48 -21.79
CA VAL A 240 -24.78 6.29 -21.78
C VAL A 240 -23.72 6.41 -20.70
N ASN A 241 -23.11 7.59 -20.53
CA ASN A 241 -22.16 7.86 -19.44
C ASN A 241 -22.82 7.65 -18.06
N LEU A 242 -24.07 8.05 -17.89
CA LEU A 242 -24.83 7.82 -16.66
C LEU A 242 -25.04 6.31 -16.41
N ILE A 243 -25.41 5.54 -17.44
CA ILE A 243 -25.56 4.07 -17.32
C ILE A 243 -24.24 3.43 -16.93
N LEU A 244 -23.13 3.81 -17.57
CA LEU A 244 -21.79 3.31 -17.26
C LEU A 244 -21.40 3.64 -15.80
N THR A 245 -21.73 4.82 -15.32
CA THR A 245 -21.46 5.18 -13.90
C THR A 245 -22.34 4.40 -12.92
N ILE A 246 -23.59 4.11 -13.28
CA ILE A 246 -24.45 3.24 -12.46
C ILE A 246 -23.87 1.83 -12.38
N VAL A 247 -23.37 1.28 -13.49
CA VAL A 247 -22.70 -0.04 -13.49
C VAL A 247 -21.44 -0.02 -12.61
N LEU A 248 -20.65 1.05 -12.69
CA LEU A 248 -19.48 1.26 -11.80
C LEU A 248 -19.91 1.21 -10.33
N LEU A 249 -20.96 1.93 -9.95
CA LEU A 249 -21.49 1.95 -8.58
C LEU A 249 -21.94 0.56 -8.13
N LEU A 250 -22.63 -0.21 -9.00
CA LEU A 250 -23.06 -1.58 -8.70
C LEU A 250 -21.85 -2.51 -8.44
N ILE A 251 -20.78 -2.38 -9.23
CA ILE A 251 -19.55 -3.14 -9.02
C ILE A 251 -18.89 -2.74 -7.68
N LEU A 252 -18.82 -1.45 -7.37
CA LEU A 252 -18.26 -0.96 -6.09
C LEU A 252 -19.09 -1.36 -4.86
N ILE A 253 -20.39 -1.56 -5.02
CA ILE A 253 -21.30 -2.01 -3.94
C ILE A 253 -21.27 -3.53 -3.80
N SER A 254 -20.89 -4.28 -4.83
CA SER A 254 -20.93 -5.76 -4.82
C SER A 254 -20.21 -6.42 -3.63
N PRO A 255 -19.06 -5.91 -3.09
CA PRO A 255 -18.43 -6.49 -1.92
C PRO A 255 -19.28 -6.43 -0.64
N LEU A 256 -20.34 -5.59 -0.61
CA LEU A 256 -21.28 -5.53 0.52
C LEU A 256 -22.07 -6.86 0.69
N ALA A 257 -22.14 -7.69 -0.34
CA ALA A 257 -22.69 -9.03 -0.25
C ALA A 257 -21.95 -9.90 0.78
N LEU A 258 -20.64 -9.71 0.98
CA LEU A 258 -19.82 -10.51 1.90
C LEU A 258 -20.25 -10.41 3.36
N PRO A 259 -20.39 -9.23 3.99
CA PRO A 259 -20.86 -9.14 5.35
C PRO A 259 -22.28 -9.68 5.52
N LEU A 260 -23.12 -9.55 4.50
CA LEU A 260 -24.50 -10.07 4.52
C LEU A 260 -24.51 -11.61 4.46
N ILE A 261 -23.79 -12.21 3.51
CA ILE A 261 -23.71 -13.68 3.34
C ILE A 261 -22.99 -14.32 4.54
N SER A 262 -21.87 -13.75 4.99
CA SER A 262 -21.13 -14.27 6.14
C SER A 262 -21.96 -14.25 7.43
N THR A 263 -22.76 -13.21 7.64
CA THR A 263 -23.67 -13.11 8.80
C THR A 263 -24.83 -14.06 8.67
N PHE A 264 -25.39 -14.21 7.47
CA PHE A 264 -26.48 -15.15 7.19
C PHE A 264 -26.06 -16.60 7.45
N ASN A 265 -24.90 -17.02 6.93
CA ASN A 265 -24.35 -18.35 7.15
C ASN A 265 -24.06 -18.63 8.63
N SER A 266 -23.53 -17.64 9.35
CA SER A 266 -23.30 -17.75 10.80
C SER A 266 -24.59 -17.89 11.59
N HIS A 267 -25.63 -17.15 11.21
CA HIS A 267 -26.94 -17.23 11.84
C HIS A 267 -27.64 -18.56 11.53
N TYR A 268 -27.56 -19.02 10.28
CA TYR A 268 -28.13 -20.31 9.86
C TYR A 268 -27.44 -21.48 10.57
N ALA A 269 -26.12 -21.48 10.69
CA ALA A 269 -25.35 -22.48 11.42
C ALA A 269 -25.74 -22.51 12.92
N SER A 270 -25.91 -21.32 13.55
CA SER A 270 -26.32 -21.25 14.97
C SER A 270 -27.77 -21.73 15.21
N THR A 271 -28.64 -21.57 14.22
CA THR A 271 -30.07 -21.96 14.34
C THR A 271 -30.26 -23.46 14.06
N HIS A 272 -29.48 -24.06 13.17
CA HIS A 272 -29.60 -25.45 12.75
C HIS A 272 -28.67 -26.43 13.49
N LEU A 273 -27.57 -25.96 14.10
CA LEU A 273 -26.69 -26.75 14.97
C LEU A 273 -27.11 -26.74 16.46
N ALA A 274 -28.12 -25.96 16.80
CA ALA A 274 -28.82 -26.06 18.10
C ALA A 274 -29.83 -27.19 18.13
N SER A 275 -29.50 -28.37 17.58
CA SER A 275 -30.25 -29.63 17.75
C SER A 275 -29.68 -30.39 18.96
N PRO A 276 -30.46 -31.20 19.68
CA PRO A 276 -30.36 -31.52 21.10
C PRO A 276 -29.25 -32.48 21.55
N VAL A 277 -28.08 -32.43 20.88
CA VAL A 277 -26.94 -33.31 21.23
C VAL A 277 -26.12 -32.76 22.43
N LYS A 278 -26.36 -31.52 22.87
CA LYS A 278 -25.60 -30.93 24.00
C LYS A 278 -26.17 -31.20 25.39
N GLN A 279 -27.37 -31.77 25.51
CA GLN A 279 -27.93 -32.10 26.83
C GLN A 279 -27.42 -33.44 27.38
N SER A 280 -27.12 -34.43 26.51
CA SER A 280 -26.58 -35.71 26.94
C SER A 280 -25.11 -35.70 27.35
N SER A 281 -24.31 -34.73 26.84
CA SER A 281 -22.89 -34.61 27.22
C SER A 281 -22.66 -33.78 28.50
N LEU A 282 -23.63 -32.94 28.89
CA LEU A 282 -23.57 -32.21 30.16
C LEU A 282 -24.01 -33.08 31.34
N GLU A 283 -25.00 -33.98 31.15
CA GLU A 283 -25.41 -34.97 32.17
C GLU A 283 -24.33 -36.04 32.37
N ALA A 284 -23.62 -36.47 31.32
CA ALA A 284 -22.49 -37.39 31.43
C ALA A 284 -21.31 -36.77 32.18
N SER A 285 -21.03 -35.46 32.00
CA SER A 285 -19.94 -34.80 32.71
C SER A 285 -20.25 -34.43 34.15
N LEU A 286 -21.53 -34.39 34.55
CA LEU A 286 -21.95 -34.18 35.94
C LEU A 286 -21.94 -35.48 36.75
N LEU A 287 -22.17 -36.62 36.10
CA LEU A 287 -22.10 -37.94 36.74
C LEU A 287 -20.66 -38.42 36.96
N ASP A 288 -19.72 -38.01 36.12
CA ASP A 288 -18.28 -38.29 36.32
C ASP A 288 -17.63 -37.40 37.39
N SER A 289 -18.24 -36.27 37.78
CA SER A 289 -17.69 -35.39 38.81
C SER A 289 -18.08 -35.78 40.24
N GLU A 290 -19.10 -36.61 40.41
CA GLU A 290 -19.52 -37.12 41.73
C GLU A 290 -18.71 -38.35 42.20
N ASN A 291 -17.98 -39.04 41.29
CA ASN A 291 -17.18 -40.23 41.63
C ASN A 291 -15.66 -39.92 41.80
N ALA A 292 -15.24 -38.67 41.67
CA ALA A 292 -13.81 -38.29 41.82
C ALA A 292 -13.44 -37.67 43.17
N GLY A 293 -14.22 -37.96 44.20
CA GLY A 293 -14.08 -37.41 45.56
C GLY A 293 -13.38 -38.27 46.58
N ASN A 294 -12.63 -39.31 46.24
CA ASN A 294 -11.80 -40.07 47.17
C ASN A 294 -10.65 -40.74 46.42
N ASP A 295 -9.52 -40.04 46.27
CA ASP A 295 -8.16 -40.60 46.29
C ASP A 295 -7.13 -39.49 46.05
N ALA A 296 -6.87 -38.76 47.13
CA ALA A 296 -5.68 -37.94 47.24
C ALA A 296 -4.61 -38.80 47.95
N HIS A 297 -3.65 -39.24 47.23
CA HIS A 297 -2.25 -39.59 47.55
C HIS A 297 -1.74 -40.70 46.65
N LYS A 298 -1.01 -40.34 45.63
CA LYS A 298 0.20 -41.05 45.21
C LYS A 298 1.02 -40.19 44.24
N GLN A 299 2.18 -39.79 44.73
CA GLN A 299 3.32 -39.34 43.97
C GLN A 299 3.57 -40.24 42.76
N SER A 300 3.75 -39.67 41.61
CA SER A 300 4.42 -40.32 40.51
C SER A 300 5.36 -39.33 39.81
N ASN A 301 6.63 -39.51 40.07
CA ASN A 301 7.76 -39.04 39.29
C ASN A 301 7.62 -39.53 37.83
N TYR A 302 7.59 -38.63 36.90
CA TYR A 302 8.02 -38.88 35.55
C TYR A 302 9.07 -37.85 35.17
N GLY A 303 10.33 -38.26 35.32
CA GLY A 303 11.50 -37.64 34.75
C GLY A 303 11.50 -37.88 33.24
N GLY A 304 11.22 -36.86 32.46
CA GLY A 304 11.53 -36.80 31.04
C GLY A 304 12.99 -36.32 30.89
N GLU A 305 13.85 -37.21 30.51
CA GLU A 305 15.23 -36.96 30.12
C GLU A 305 15.26 -36.05 28.89
N TYR A 306 15.44 -34.74 29.09
CA TYR A 306 15.89 -33.87 28.00
C TYR A 306 17.42 -34.04 27.88
N GLN A 307 17.83 -34.64 26.78
CA GLN A 307 19.20 -34.71 26.33
C GLN A 307 19.87 -33.35 26.42
N ARG A 308 20.85 -33.27 27.31
CA ARG A 308 21.81 -32.18 27.46
C ARG A 308 22.66 -32.12 26.20
N GLN A 309 22.23 -31.34 25.21
CA GLN A 309 23.12 -30.86 24.16
C GLN A 309 23.94 -29.71 24.79
N ASN A 310 25.21 -30.00 25.01
CA ASN A 310 26.24 -29.06 25.45
C ASN A 310 26.35 -27.92 24.43
N SER A 311 25.58 -26.85 24.61
CA SER A 311 25.94 -25.54 24.13
C SER A 311 26.43 -24.73 25.35
N ASN A 312 27.66 -24.24 25.30
CA ASN A 312 28.19 -23.25 26.20
C ASN A 312 27.35 -21.97 26.12
N LEU A 313 26.14 -21.98 26.66
CA LEU A 313 25.32 -20.81 26.90
C LEU A 313 25.98 -20.05 28.04
N ASN A 314 26.55 -18.90 27.72
CA ASN A 314 27.17 -17.99 28.63
C ASN A 314 26.09 -17.48 29.59
N TRP A 315 26.06 -17.99 30.82
CA TRP A 315 25.09 -17.68 31.89
C TRP A 315 24.86 -16.18 32.09
N ASN A 316 25.87 -15.36 31.78
CA ASN A 316 25.77 -13.91 31.85
C ASN A 316 24.88 -13.29 30.76
N GLU A 317 24.71 -13.96 29.61
CA GLU A 317 23.85 -13.52 28.52
C GLU A 317 22.37 -13.81 28.83
N VAL A 318 22.12 -14.92 29.54
CA VAL A 318 20.78 -15.31 30.01
C VAL A 318 20.34 -14.38 31.16
N LEU A 319 21.24 -14.05 32.09
CA LEU A 319 20.95 -13.19 33.25
C LEU A 319 20.63 -11.74 32.84
N LEU A 320 21.31 -11.21 31.82
CA LEU A 320 21.03 -9.86 31.28
C LEU A 320 19.76 -9.80 30.47
N SER A 321 19.38 -10.89 29.78
CA SER A 321 18.10 -10.96 29.07
C SER A 321 16.91 -11.06 30.04
N GLU A 322 17.04 -11.78 31.15
CA GLU A 322 16.00 -11.87 32.18
C GLU A 322 15.75 -10.52 32.87
N ILE A 323 16.81 -9.72 33.10
CA ILE A 323 16.69 -8.39 33.74
C ILE A 323 16.00 -7.37 32.81
N GLU A 324 16.13 -7.51 31.48
CA GLU A 324 15.54 -6.60 30.51
C GLU A 324 14.12 -6.98 30.11
N ASP A 325 13.71 -8.23 30.25
CA ASP A 325 12.38 -8.71 29.88
C ASP A 325 11.34 -8.55 31.01
N GLU A 326 11.75 -8.28 32.24
CA GLU A 326 10.83 -7.91 33.33
C GLU A 326 10.32 -6.48 33.08
N LYS A 327 9.08 -6.40 32.58
CA LYS A 327 8.41 -5.11 32.37
C LYS A 327 8.30 -4.37 33.71
N PRO A 328 8.71 -3.08 33.78
CA PRO A 328 8.61 -2.29 35.01
C PRO A 328 7.22 -2.32 35.66
N LYS A 329 6.17 -2.51 34.88
CA LYS A 329 4.77 -2.60 35.34
C LYS A 329 4.42 -3.87 36.11
N GLU A 330 5.15 -4.98 35.94
CA GLU A 330 4.88 -6.21 36.70
C GLU A 330 5.50 -6.16 38.11
N ILE A 331 6.61 -5.47 38.23
CA ILE A 331 7.27 -5.25 39.54
C ILE A 331 6.48 -4.25 40.40
N ASP A 332 5.83 -3.25 39.77
CA ASP A 332 5.04 -2.24 40.47
C ASP A 332 3.69 -2.77 40.99
N LEU A 333 3.22 -3.91 40.51
CA LEU A 333 1.98 -4.57 40.95
C LEU A 333 2.19 -5.54 42.14
N LEU A 334 3.44 -5.80 42.54
CA LEU A 334 3.73 -6.68 43.66
C LEU A 334 3.59 -5.94 45.01
N PRO A 335 3.19 -6.65 46.11
CA PRO A 335 3.23 -6.11 47.46
C PRO A 335 4.62 -5.57 47.81
N GLU A 336 4.66 -4.51 48.59
CA GLU A 336 5.90 -3.74 48.84
C GLU A 336 7.07 -4.58 49.39
N GLU A 337 6.78 -5.59 50.22
CA GLU A 337 7.78 -6.53 50.73
C GLU A 337 8.34 -7.48 49.66
N GLU A 338 7.51 -7.96 48.75
CA GLU A 338 7.96 -8.82 47.65
C GLU A 338 8.72 -8.01 46.58
N ARG A 339 8.32 -6.78 46.35
CA ARG A 339 9.02 -5.84 45.48
C ARG A 339 10.43 -5.57 45.98
N GLN A 340 10.58 -5.26 47.25
CA GLN A 340 11.90 -5.03 47.88
C GLN A 340 12.79 -6.29 47.83
N LYS A 341 12.24 -7.48 48.13
CA LYS A 341 12.97 -8.74 47.99
C LYS A 341 13.43 -9.01 46.56
N ARG A 342 12.59 -8.73 45.58
CA ARG A 342 12.90 -8.94 44.15
C ARG A 342 13.94 -7.93 43.66
N ILE A 343 13.83 -6.67 44.06
CA ILE A 343 14.82 -5.63 43.75
C ILE A 343 16.18 -5.97 44.40
N ALA A 344 16.18 -6.42 45.67
CA ALA A 344 17.40 -6.83 46.35
C ALA A 344 18.05 -8.06 45.70
N GLN A 345 17.27 -9.03 45.23
CA GLN A 345 17.76 -10.18 44.48
C GLN A 345 18.35 -9.75 43.10
N LEU A 346 17.72 -8.84 42.39
CA LEU A 346 18.25 -8.30 41.13
C LEU A 346 19.54 -7.52 41.35
N GLN A 347 19.58 -6.69 42.40
CA GLN A 347 20.79 -5.96 42.78
C GLN A 347 21.94 -6.89 43.20
N SER A 348 21.68 -7.94 44.00
CA SER A 348 22.69 -8.90 44.38
C SER A 348 23.25 -9.69 43.20
N ARG A 349 22.39 -10.09 42.26
CA ARG A 349 22.79 -10.74 40.99
C ARG A 349 23.65 -9.80 40.13
N PHE A 350 23.27 -8.51 40.05
CA PHE A 350 24.03 -7.49 39.32
C PHE A 350 25.40 -7.23 39.94
N VAL A 351 25.48 -7.13 41.30
CA VAL A 351 26.72 -6.94 42.01
C VAL A 351 27.63 -8.18 41.89
N HIS A 352 27.06 -9.41 41.92
CA HIS A 352 27.82 -10.64 41.74
C HIS A 352 28.40 -10.75 40.33
N ALA A 353 27.60 -10.41 39.30
CA ALA A 353 28.04 -10.38 37.90
C ALA A 353 29.11 -9.30 37.63
N ALA A 354 29.01 -8.15 38.33
CA ALA A 354 30.00 -7.08 38.26
C ALA A 354 31.29 -7.45 38.98
N ALA A 355 31.21 -8.17 40.15
CA ALA A 355 32.36 -8.60 40.90
C ALA A 355 33.16 -9.72 40.19
N GLU A 356 32.52 -10.55 39.37
CA GLU A 356 33.20 -11.59 38.57
C GLU A 356 33.89 -11.04 37.33
N GLY A 357 33.95 -9.73 37.14
CA GLY A 357 34.57 -9.10 35.95
C GLY A 357 33.88 -9.42 34.62
N ALA A 358 32.66 -9.95 34.69
CA ALA A 358 31.86 -10.36 33.55
C ALA A 358 31.14 -9.20 32.85
N VAL A 359 31.26 -7.98 33.37
CA VAL A 359 30.78 -6.78 32.66
C VAL A 359 31.82 -6.34 31.61
N ARG A 360 32.17 -7.20 30.69
CA ARG A 360 32.47 -6.72 29.36
C ARG A 360 31.15 -6.17 28.82
N VAL A 361 31.08 -4.87 28.60
CA VAL A 361 30.07 -4.25 27.74
C VAL A 361 30.24 -4.88 26.36
N LYS A 362 29.71 -6.09 26.22
CA LYS A 362 29.58 -6.72 24.91
C LYS A 362 28.63 -5.79 24.17
N ARG A 363 29.13 -5.03 23.17
CA ARG A 363 28.31 -4.26 22.24
C ARG A 363 27.15 -5.15 21.89
N ARG A 364 25.96 -4.80 22.36
CA ARG A 364 24.70 -5.52 22.09
C ARG A 364 24.65 -5.72 20.58
N LYS A 365 24.76 -6.95 20.11
CA LYS A 365 24.55 -7.26 18.71
C LYS A 365 23.09 -6.88 18.47
N GLY A 366 22.86 -5.78 17.74
CA GLY A 366 21.52 -5.32 17.41
C GLY A 366 20.71 -6.45 16.75
N PRO A 367 19.37 -6.30 16.67
CA PRO A 367 18.47 -7.34 16.18
C PRO A 367 18.95 -7.88 14.83
N ARG A 368 18.72 -9.20 14.62
CA ARG A 368 19.03 -9.88 13.36
C ARG A 368 17.89 -9.65 12.38
N ARG A 369 18.18 -9.77 11.09
CA ARG A 369 17.16 -9.69 10.04
C ARG A 369 16.04 -10.69 10.33
N GLY A 370 14.77 -10.22 10.24
CA GLY A 370 13.58 -11.00 10.60
C GLY A 370 13.10 -10.80 12.04
N GLU A 371 13.89 -10.18 12.90
CA GLU A 371 13.51 -9.79 14.26
C GLU A 371 12.91 -8.38 14.27
N ASN A 372 12.33 -7.96 15.41
CA ASN A 372 11.73 -6.64 15.53
C ASN A 372 12.79 -5.55 15.73
N PHE A 373 12.84 -4.59 14.83
CA PHE A 373 13.70 -3.41 14.88
C PHE A 373 12.93 -2.19 15.37
N THR A 374 13.60 -1.30 16.10
CA THR A 374 13.18 0.10 16.20
C THR A 374 13.63 0.87 14.96
N LEU A 375 13.04 2.04 14.69
CA LEU A 375 13.43 2.86 13.53
C LEU A 375 14.93 3.18 13.56
N MET A 376 15.48 3.61 14.72
CA MET A 376 16.90 3.93 14.86
C MET A 376 17.81 2.73 14.61
N GLN A 377 17.41 1.54 15.05
CA GLN A 377 18.15 0.30 14.79
C GLN A 377 18.09 -0.07 13.30
N ALA A 378 16.96 0.14 12.63
CA ALA A 378 16.81 -0.11 11.21
C ALA A 378 17.68 0.86 10.38
N MET A 379 17.70 2.15 10.73
CA MET A 379 18.52 3.18 10.05
C MET A 379 20.04 2.90 10.10
N ILE A 380 20.54 2.15 11.08
CA ILE A 380 21.95 1.75 11.15
C ILE A 380 22.26 0.63 10.13
N LYS A 381 21.25 -0.06 9.59
CA LYS A 381 21.44 -1.17 8.63
C LYS A 381 21.49 -0.65 7.19
N ALA A 382 22.45 -1.12 6.43
CA ALA A 382 22.57 -0.78 5.00
C ALA A 382 21.33 -1.22 4.19
N ASP A 383 20.65 -2.29 4.59
CA ASP A 383 19.46 -2.80 3.92
C ASP A 383 18.30 -1.79 3.98
N PHE A 384 18.22 -0.99 5.06
CA PHE A 384 17.26 0.10 5.19
C PHE A 384 17.49 1.18 4.12
N TRP A 385 18.71 1.64 3.95
CA TRP A 385 19.04 2.68 2.99
C TRP A 385 18.99 2.18 1.55
N LEU A 386 19.34 0.92 1.30
CA LEU A 386 19.16 0.30 -0.01
C LEU A 386 17.68 0.28 -0.41
N MET A 387 16.76 -0.07 0.51
CA MET A 387 15.33 0.00 0.26
C MET A 387 14.86 1.44 0.08
N PHE A 388 15.30 2.37 0.93
CA PHE A 388 14.93 3.77 0.86
C PHE A 388 15.33 4.38 -0.49
N PHE A 389 16.60 4.25 -0.89
CA PHE A 389 17.08 4.82 -2.15
C PHE A 389 16.53 4.07 -3.37
N SER A 390 16.29 2.79 -3.28
CA SER A 390 15.61 2.05 -4.36
C SER A 390 14.18 2.60 -4.58
N LEU A 391 13.45 2.90 -3.51
CA LEU A 391 12.13 3.54 -3.59
C LEU A 391 12.24 4.99 -4.06
N PHE A 392 13.20 5.74 -3.51
CA PHE A 392 13.49 7.14 -3.88
C PHE A 392 13.71 7.30 -5.38
N PHE A 393 14.53 6.46 -5.98
CA PHE A 393 14.81 6.51 -7.42
C PHE A 393 13.66 5.88 -8.24
N GLY A 394 13.20 4.70 -7.87
CA GLY A 394 12.19 3.97 -8.63
C GLY A 394 10.81 4.64 -8.56
N ALA A 395 10.21 4.76 -7.37
CA ALA A 395 8.85 5.28 -7.26
C ALA A 395 8.74 6.76 -7.63
N ALA A 396 9.71 7.60 -7.25
CA ALA A 396 9.64 9.02 -7.56
C ALA A 396 9.78 9.31 -9.06
N SER A 397 10.48 8.47 -9.83
CA SER A 397 10.51 8.60 -11.30
C SER A 397 9.12 8.37 -11.91
N GLY A 398 8.38 7.38 -11.39
CA GLY A 398 7.00 7.11 -11.81
C GLY A 398 6.03 8.22 -11.39
N LEU A 399 6.16 8.73 -10.17
CA LEU A 399 5.33 9.85 -9.70
C LEU A 399 5.62 11.14 -10.50
N THR A 400 6.86 11.36 -10.94
CA THR A 400 7.20 12.46 -11.84
C THR A 400 6.39 12.42 -13.14
N VAL A 401 6.17 11.23 -13.71
CA VAL A 401 5.27 11.08 -14.88
C VAL A 401 3.83 11.42 -14.50
N ILE A 402 3.33 10.88 -13.40
CA ILE A 402 1.94 11.06 -12.96
C ILE A 402 1.64 12.55 -12.74
N ASP A 403 2.52 13.27 -12.06
CA ASP A 403 2.36 14.70 -11.75
C ASP A 403 2.42 15.59 -13.01
N ASN A 404 3.23 15.21 -13.99
CA ASN A 404 3.40 15.97 -15.24
C ASN A 404 2.57 15.43 -16.40
N LEU A 405 1.74 14.40 -16.18
CA LEU A 405 1.04 13.72 -17.27
C LEU A 405 0.13 14.66 -18.07
N GLY A 406 -0.50 15.64 -17.40
CA GLY A 406 -1.29 16.66 -18.06
C GLY A 406 -0.49 17.50 -19.06
N GLN A 407 0.73 17.89 -18.72
CA GLN A 407 1.59 18.66 -19.62
C GLN A 407 2.25 17.79 -20.69
N ILE A 408 2.54 16.53 -20.37
CA ILE A 408 3.07 15.55 -21.34
C ILE A 408 2.03 15.32 -22.45
N THR A 409 0.76 15.11 -22.09
CA THR A 409 -0.34 14.91 -23.06
C THR A 409 -0.55 16.15 -23.92
N GLN A 410 -0.59 17.34 -23.30
CA GLN A 410 -0.74 18.60 -24.03
C GLN A 410 0.41 18.87 -24.99
N SER A 411 1.67 18.58 -24.58
CA SER A 411 2.85 18.79 -25.44
C SER A 411 2.82 17.89 -26.68
N LEU A 412 2.22 16.69 -26.57
CA LEU A 412 2.07 15.74 -27.67
C LEU A 412 0.79 15.97 -28.52
N GLY A 413 0.03 17.03 -28.22
CA GLY A 413 -1.13 17.45 -29.00
C GLY A 413 -2.46 16.77 -28.64
N TYR A 414 -2.52 16.07 -27.49
CA TYR A 414 -3.78 15.51 -27.01
C TYR A 414 -4.56 16.56 -26.21
N PRO A 415 -5.83 16.81 -26.52
CA PRO A 415 -6.61 17.88 -25.90
C PRO A 415 -6.97 17.57 -24.43
N GLU A 416 -7.15 16.29 -24.09
CA GLU A 416 -7.61 15.85 -22.78
C GLU A 416 -6.58 14.96 -22.07
N SER A 417 -6.25 15.33 -20.84
CA SER A 417 -5.31 14.56 -20.00
C SER A 417 -5.98 13.50 -19.13
N HIS A 418 -7.30 13.63 -18.92
CA HIS A 418 -8.07 12.79 -17.97
C HIS A 418 -8.00 11.30 -18.31
N MET A 419 -8.03 10.95 -19.58
CA MET A 419 -7.95 9.57 -20.06
C MET A 419 -6.63 8.92 -19.64
N PHE A 420 -5.50 9.55 -19.93
CA PHE A 420 -4.18 8.98 -19.62
C PHE A 420 -3.89 8.92 -18.12
N VAL A 421 -4.41 9.89 -17.34
CA VAL A 421 -4.37 9.86 -15.87
C VAL A 421 -5.18 8.68 -15.34
N SER A 422 -6.30 8.39 -15.95
CA SER A 422 -7.11 7.23 -15.58
C SER A 422 -6.46 5.92 -15.99
N MET A 423 -5.87 5.85 -17.18
CA MET A 423 -5.11 4.68 -17.62
C MET A 423 -3.95 4.37 -16.69
N ILE A 424 -3.12 5.36 -16.36
CA ILE A 424 -2.00 5.13 -15.44
C ILE A 424 -2.47 4.71 -14.05
N SER A 425 -3.63 5.19 -13.59
CA SER A 425 -4.25 4.78 -12.33
C SER A 425 -4.70 3.32 -12.35
N ILE A 426 -5.28 2.85 -13.46
CA ILE A 426 -5.68 1.44 -13.63
C ILE A 426 -4.44 0.53 -13.67
N TRP A 427 -3.40 0.92 -14.41
CA TRP A 427 -2.16 0.15 -14.48
C TRP A 427 -1.41 0.15 -13.13
N ASN A 428 -1.43 1.26 -12.40
CA ASN A 428 -0.92 1.34 -11.03
C ASN A 428 -1.64 0.35 -10.10
N PHE A 429 -2.96 0.27 -10.18
CA PHE A 429 -3.75 -0.71 -9.43
C PHE A 429 -3.36 -2.15 -9.79
N LEU A 430 -3.30 -2.48 -11.09
CA LEU A 430 -2.90 -3.82 -11.55
C LEU A 430 -1.46 -4.15 -11.15
N GLY A 431 -0.56 -3.15 -11.19
CA GLY A 431 0.81 -3.28 -10.70
C GLY A 431 0.90 -3.61 -9.21
N ARG A 432 0.04 -3.02 -8.38
CA ARG A 432 -0.02 -3.33 -6.93
C ARG A 432 -0.49 -4.76 -6.68
N ILE A 433 -1.54 -5.19 -7.35
CA ILE A 433 -2.05 -6.56 -7.21
C ILE A 433 -1.04 -7.55 -7.79
N GLY A 434 -0.62 -7.37 -9.04
CA GLY A 434 0.30 -8.27 -9.73
C GLY A 434 1.67 -8.32 -9.07
N GLY A 435 2.24 -7.17 -8.69
CA GLY A 435 3.52 -7.08 -7.96
C GLY A 435 3.46 -7.73 -6.58
N GLY A 436 2.36 -7.53 -5.85
CA GLY A 436 2.12 -8.20 -4.57
C GLY A 436 2.06 -9.72 -4.72
N PHE A 437 1.23 -10.21 -5.64
CA PHE A 437 1.05 -11.64 -5.90
C PHE A 437 2.34 -12.31 -6.40
N LEU A 438 2.99 -11.70 -7.39
CA LEU A 438 4.26 -12.22 -7.92
C LEU A 438 5.36 -12.27 -6.86
N SER A 439 5.45 -11.22 -6.02
CA SER A 439 6.43 -11.19 -4.93
C SER A 439 6.16 -12.26 -3.87
N GLU A 440 4.89 -12.61 -3.65
CA GLU A 440 4.50 -13.68 -2.73
C GLU A 440 4.92 -15.05 -3.26
N ILE A 441 4.66 -15.34 -4.55
CA ILE A 441 5.11 -16.55 -5.23
C ILE A 441 6.63 -16.67 -5.15
N VAL A 442 7.36 -15.60 -5.51
CA VAL A 442 8.83 -15.60 -5.46
C VAL A 442 9.36 -15.88 -4.06
N ALA A 443 8.73 -15.34 -3.03
CA ALA A 443 9.17 -15.55 -1.66
C ALA A 443 8.80 -16.93 -1.12
N ARG A 444 7.57 -17.40 -1.32
CA ARG A 444 7.07 -18.65 -0.72
C ARG A 444 7.46 -19.88 -1.49
N ASP A 445 7.28 -19.86 -2.81
CA ASP A 445 7.45 -21.06 -3.63
C ASP A 445 8.92 -21.27 -4.00
N TYR A 446 9.68 -20.18 -4.17
CA TYR A 446 11.10 -20.26 -4.54
C TYR A 446 12.07 -19.90 -3.41
N ALA A 447 11.58 -19.52 -2.21
CA ALA A 447 12.39 -19.04 -1.10
C ALA A 447 13.40 -17.94 -1.51
N TYR A 448 13.01 -17.12 -2.49
CA TYR A 448 13.85 -16.08 -3.08
C TYR A 448 13.44 -14.69 -2.60
N PRO A 449 14.37 -13.73 -2.47
CA PRO A 449 14.05 -12.39 -1.92
C PRO A 449 13.03 -11.62 -2.74
N ARG A 450 11.99 -11.06 -2.09
CA ARG A 450 10.99 -10.19 -2.74
C ARG A 450 11.59 -9.00 -3.49
N PRO A 451 12.70 -8.36 -3.07
CA PRO A 451 13.36 -7.31 -3.86
C PRO A 451 13.71 -7.70 -5.30
N ALA A 452 13.75 -9.00 -5.65
CA ALA A 452 13.94 -9.42 -7.04
C ALA A 452 12.77 -8.98 -7.95
N THR A 453 11.54 -8.99 -7.43
CA THR A 453 10.38 -8.48 -8.17
C THR A 453 10.40 -6.95 -8.28
N MET A 454 11.04 -6.25 -7.35
CA MET A 454 11.32 -4.81 -7.49
C MET A 454 12.26 -4.52 -8.65
N VAL A 455 13.32 -5.33 -8.82
CA VAL A 455 14.24 -5.18 -9.97
C VAL A 455 13.45 -5.28 -11.29
N ALA A 456 12.58 -6.28 -11.41
CA ALA A 456 11.73 -6.43 -12.60
C ALA A 456 10.83 -5.21 -12.83
N ALA A 457 10.18 -4.71 -11.78
CA ALA A 457 9.32 -3.52 -11.85
C ALA A 457 10.09 -2.28 -12.31
N GLN A 458 11.31 -2.08 -11.81
CA GLN A 458 12.18 -0.94 -12.15
C GLN A 458 12.69 -1.02 -13.59
N ILE A 459 12.99 -2.22 -14.10
CA ILE A 459 13.34 -2.43 -15.51
C ILE A 459 12.14 -2.12 -16.42
N ILE A 460 10.93 -2.58 -16.06
CA ILE A 460 9.70 -2.27 -16.80
C ILE A 460 9.49 -0.76 -16.85
N MET A 461 9.69 -0.04 -15.75
CA MET A 461 9.58 1.41 -15.71
C MET A 461 10.65 2.10 -16.57
N ALA A 462 11.90 1.62 -16.55
CA ALA A 462 12.97 2.16 -17.40
C ALA A 462 12.59 2.05 -18.88
N ILE A 463 12.04 0.92 -19.32
CA ILE A 463 11.52 0.74 -20.68
C ILE A 463 10.37 1.73 -20.95
N GLY A 464 9.44 1.90 -19.97
CA GLY A 464 8.33 2.84 -20.08
C GLY A 464 8.80 4.29 -20.28
N HIS A 465 9.85 4.72 -19.56
CA HIS A 465 10.46 6.05 -19.76
C HIS A 465 11.11 6.19 -21.13
N ILE A 466 11.77 5.17 -21.66
CA ILE A 466 12.28 5.17 -23.03
C ILE A 466 11.15 5.34 -24.04
N VAL A 467 10.04 4.60 -23.85
CA VAL A 467 8.86 4.73 -24.72
C VAL A 467 8.31 6.16 -24.70
N PHE A 468 8.16 6.76 -23.53
CA PHE A 468 7.75 8.18 -23.43
C PHE A 468 8.73 9.12 -24.15
N ALA A 469 10.04 8.88 -24.05
CA ALA A 469 11.06 9.69 -24.70
C ALA A 469 10.93 9.69 -26.24
N THR A 470 10.46 8.59 -26.83
CA THR A 470 10.29 8.50 -28.30
C THR A 470 9.20 9.42 -28.85
N GLY A 471 8.17 9.72 -28.06
CA GLY A 471 7.08 10.65 -28.39
C GLY A 471 6.25 10.32 -29.63
N TRP A 472 6.24 9.06 -30.11
CA TRP A 472 5.37 8.64 -31.21
C TRP A 472 3.89 8.56 -30.76
N SER A 473 2.95 8.53 -31.68
CA SER A 473 1.51 8.63 -31.40
C SER A 473 0.93 7.59 -30.44
N GLY A 474 1.58 6.42 -30.30
CA GLY A 474 1.20 5.37 -29.33
C GLY A 474 1.98 5.39 -28.00
N SER A 475 2.97 6.27 -27.87
CA SER A 475 3.89 6.27 -26.71
C SER A 475 3.18 6.51 -25.38
N LEU A 476 2.12 7.33 -25.36
CA LEU A 476 1.32 7.60 -24.16
C LEU A 476 0.63 6.34 -23.64
N TYR A 477 0.07 5.51 -24.50
CA TYR A 477 -0.64 4.28 -24.11
C TYR A 477 0.32 3.25 -23.50
N ILE A 478 1.43 2.98 -24.19
CA ILE A 478 2.41 1.99 -23.74
C ILE A 478 3.23 2.53 -22.57
N GLY A 479 3.59 3.81 -22.59
CA GLY A 479 4.31 4.46 -21.50
C GLY A 479 3.53 4.46 -20.19
N THR A 480 2.23 4.83 -20.23
CA THR A 480 1.36 4.79 -19.04
C THR A 480 1.17 3.39 -18.50
N LEU A 481 1.06 2.37 -19.40
CA LEU A 481 0.99 0.97 -19.02
C LEU A 481 2.24 0.54 -18.25
N LEU A 482 3.42 0.72 -18.84
CA LEU A 482 4.68 0.22 -18.27
C LEU A 482 5.05 0.97 -16.98
N VAL A 483 4.95 2.30 -16.98
CA VAL A 483 5.24 3.11 -15.79
C VAL A 483 4.21 2.86 -14.70
N GLY A 484 2.93 2.77 -15.03
CA GLY A 484 1.86 2.48 -14.07
C GLY A 484 2.04 1.14 -13.38
N LEU A 485 2.29 0.06 -14.14
CA LEU A 485 2.55 -1.28 -13.60
C LEU A 485 3.76 -1.29 -12.66
N GLY A 486 4.89 -0.73 -13.11
CA GLY A 486 6.11 -0.71 -12.32
C GLY A 486 5.98 0.15 -11.06
N TYR A 487 5.40 1.35 -11.16
CA TYR A 487 5.11 2.22 -10.02
C TYR A 487 4.21 1.53 -8.99
N GLY A 488 3.13 0.90 -9.45
CA GLY A 488 2.20 0.17 -8.58
C GLY A 488 2.88 -0.96 -7.82
N ALA A 489 3.74 -1.73 -8.48
CA ALA A 489 4.45 -2.85 -7.88
C ALA A 489 5.29 -2.44 -6.66
N HIS A 490 5.94 -1.26 -6.67
CA HIS A 490 6.72 -0.76 -5.53
C HIS A 490 5.90 -0.69 -4.24
N TRP A 491 4.66 -0.21 -4.34
CA TRP A 491 3.77 -0.01 -3.18
C TRP A 491 3.21 -1.30 -2.57
N ALA A 492 3.31 -2.42 -3.28
CA ALA A 492 2.98 -3.74 -2.75
C ALA A 492 4.22 -4.46 -2.19
N ILE A 493 5.37 -4.35 -2.87
CA ILE A 493 6.58 -5.10 -2.54
C ILE A 493 7.31 -4.50 -1.32
N ILE A 494 7.43 -3.17 -1.24
CA ILE A 494 8.16 -2.48 -0.16
C ILE A 494 7.61 -2.79 1.22
N PRO A 495 6.30 -2.64 1.52
CA PRO A 495 5.78 -2.94 2.85
C PRO A 495 5.95 -4.41 3.22
N ALA A 496 5.77 -5.34 2.27
CA ALA A 496 5.99 -6.76 2.52
C ALA A 496 7.45 -7.04 2.88
N THR A 497 8.40 -6.53 2.08
CA THR A 497 9.84 -6.67 2.30
C THR A 497 10.28 -6.05 3.63
N ALA A 498 9.78 -4.84 3.95
CA ALA A 498 10.10 -4.15 5.20
C ALA A 498 9.63 -4.94 6.42
N SER A 499 8.42 -5.52 6.38
CA SER A 499 7.87 -6.33 7.46
C SER A 499 8.65 -7.61 7.71
N GLU A 500 9.23 -8.21 6.66
CA GLU A 500 10.02 -9.44 6.73
C GLU A 500 11.45 -9.19 7.22
N ILE A 501 12.06 -8.07 6.82
CA ILE A 501 13.44 -7.75 7.23
C ILE A 501 13.50 -7.11 8.61
N PHE A 502 12.57 -6.19 8.93
CA PHE A 502 12.62 -5.36 10.14
C PHE A 502 11.56 -5.73 11.18
N GLY A 503 10.74 -6.77 10.93
CA GLY A 503 9.71 -7.24 11.84
C GLY A 503 8.45 -6.37 11.87
N LEU A 504 7.45 -6.82 12.66
CA LEU A 504 6.10 -6.24 12.65
C LEU A 504 5.84 -5.24 13.79
N LYS A 505 6.63 -5.27 14.87
CA LYS A 505 6.34 -4.49 16.09
C LYS A 505 6.29 -2.98 15.83
N ASN A 506 7.30 -2.46 15.12
CA ASN A 506 7.41 -1.04 14.78
C ASN A 506 7.28 -0.81 13.27
N PHE A 507 6.60 -1.71 12.58
CA PHE A 507 6.46 -1.68 11.12
C PHE A 507 5.88 -0.36 10.60
N GLY A 508 4.83 0.17 11.28
CA GLY A 508 4.19 1.41 10.88
C GLY A 508 5.16 2.59 10.80
N THR A 509 6.01 2.75 11.83
CA THR A 509 7.00 3.84 11.88
C THR A 509 8.08 3.68 10.80
N ILE A 510 8.57 2.45 10.60
CA ILE A 510 9.59 2.15 9.58
C ILE A 510 9.03 2.35 8.17
N TYR A 511 7.81 1.88 7.91
CA TYR A 511 7.15 2.02 6.62
C TYR A 511 6.83 3.48 6.27
N ASN A 512 6.33 4.25 7.24
CA ASN A 512 6.08 5.68 7.04
C ASN A 512 7.37 6.46 6.72
N PHE A 513 8.51 6.05 7.28
CA PHE A 513 9.80 6.63 6.87
C PHE A 513 10.12 6.32 5.40
N PHE A 514 9.85 5.10 4.92
CA PHE A 514 10.04 4.78 3.50
C PHE A 514 9.13 5.59 2.58
N ILE A 515 7.90 5.91 3.01
CA ILE A 515 6.99 6.76 2.23
C ILE A 515 7.60 8.13 1.96
N MET A 516 8.41 8.68 2.87
CA MET A 516 9.09 9.98 2.67
C MET A 516 10.07 9.97 1.49
N ALA A 517 10.51 8.80 1.03
CA ALA A 517 11.37 8.69 -0.15
C ALA A 517 10.70 9.25 -1.41
N ASN A 518 9.38 9.12 -1.51
CA ASN A 518 8.62 9.55 -2.68
C ASN A 518 8.59 11.09 -2.84
N PRO A 519 8.13 11.89 -1.85
CA PRO A 519 8.16 13.36 -1.97
C PRO A 519 9.58 13.92 -2.04
N ALA A 520 10.55 13.31 -1.35
CA ALA A 520 11.94 13.73 -1.46
C ALA A 520 12.49 13.54 -2.89
N GLY A 521 12.11 12.43 -3.54
CA GLY A 521 12.48 12.18 -4.93
C GLY A 521 11.74 13.06 -5.92
N THR A 522 10.42 13.29 -5.75
CA THR A 522 9.66 14.17 -6.65
C THR A 522 10.09 15.64 -6.55
N LEU A 523 10.53 16.10 -5.39
CA LEU A 523 11.16 17.42 -5.27
C LEU A 523 12.33 17.60 -6.26
N ILE A 524 13.15 16.56 -6.41
CA ILE A 524 14.31 16.61 -7.31
C ILE A 524 13.88 16.34 -8.76
N PHE A 525 13.15 15.24 -9.01
CA PHE A 525 12.89 14.75 -10.37
C PHE A 525 11.78 15.55 -11.06
N SER A 526 10.65 15.79 -10.38
CA SER A 526 9.54 16.58 -10.92
C SER A 526 9.81 18.07 -10.75
N GLY A 527 10.12 18.52 -9.52
CA GLY A 527 10.26 19.93 -9.20
C GLY A 527 11.45 20.60 -9.87
N LEU A 528 12.66 20.04 -9.68
CA LEU A 528 13.88 20.66 -10.19
C LEU A 528 14.21 20.24 -11.62
N ILE A 529 14.16 18.94 -11.95
CA ILE A 529 14.61 18.45 -13.26
C ILE A 529 13.52 18.65 -14.31
N ALA A 530 12.35 18.02 -14.17
CA ALA A 530 11.32 18.06 -15.20
C ALA A 530 10.82 19.48 -15.47
N GLY A 531 10.53 20.25 -14.40
CA GLY A 531 10.04 21.61 -14.54
C GLY A 531 11.05 22.54 -15.20
N THR A 532 12.33 22.47 -14.80
CA THR A 532 13.38 23.34 -15.38
C THR A 532 13.69 22.99 -16.84
N LEU A 533 13.74 21.68 -17.17
CA LEU A 533 13.99 21.25 -18.55
C LEU A 533 12.83 21.59 -19.48
N TYR A 534 11.60 21.47 -19.00
CA TYR A 534 10.41 21.87 -19.76
C TYR A 534 10.40 23.36 -20.05
N ASP A 535 10.62 24.20 -19.03
CA ASP A 535 10.63 25.66 -19.19
C ASP A 535 11.78 26.12 -20.11
N TRP A 536 12.97 25.50 -20.00
CA TRP A 536 14.08 25.75 -20.88
C TRP A 536 13.80 25.44 -22.35
N GLU A 537 13.17 24.28 -22.63
CA GLU A 537 12.83 23.92 -24.01
C GLU A 537 11.69 24.80 -24.56
N ALA A 538 10.70 25.16 -23.71
CA ALA A 538 9.63 26.07 -24.07
C ALA A 538 10.16 27.47 -24.45
N GLU A 539 11.13 27.99 -23.68
CA GLU A 539 11.80 29.27 -23.98
C GLU A 539 12.59 29.19 -25.28
N LYS A 540 13.31 28.10 -25.52
CA LYS A 540 14.07 27.87 -26.75
C LYS A 540 13.15 27.82 -27.98
N GLN A 541 12.02 27.13 -27.89
CA GLN A 541 11.01 27.09 -28.97
C GLN A 541 10.41 28.48 -29.23
N SER A 542 10.08 29.22 -28.17
CA SER A 542 9.57 30.58 -28.27
C SER A 542 10.54 31.52 -29.00
N LYS A 543 11.83 31.48 -28.63
CA LYS A 543 12.89 32.28 -29.30
C LYS A 543 13.01 31.92 -30.78
N LYS A 544 13.00 30.64 -31.13
CA LYS A 544 13.07 30.17 -32.52
C LYS A 544 11.86 30.63 -33.34
N ASN A 545 10.66 30.53 -32.78
CA ASN A 545 9.46 31.00 -33.45
C ASN A 545 9.43 32.52 -33.66
N TYR A 546 9.96 33.30 -32.68
CA TYR A 546 10.12 34.74 -32.81
C TYR A 546 11.10 35.12 -33.90
N GLN A 547 12.27 34.47 -33.97
CA GLN A 547 13.26 34.70 -35.04
C GLN A 547 12.67 34.38 -36.43
N PHE A 548 11.90 33.28 -36.54
CA PHE A 548 11.27 32.93 -37.81
C PHE A 548 10.17 33.93 -38.20
N SER A 549 9.34 34.36 -37.27
CA SER A 549 8.29 35.37 -37.50
C SER A 549 8.88 36.73 -37.84
N SER A 550 9.98 37.15 -37.19
CA SER A 550 10.65 38.40 -37.50
C SER A 550 11.34 38.39 -38.87
N PHE A 551 11.89 37.25 -39.28
CA PHE A 551 12.46 37.07 -40.62
C PHE A 551 11.37 37.13 -41.72
N SER A 552 10.23 36.45 -41.51
CA SER A 552 9.08 36.47 -42.42
C SER A 552 8.38 37.83 -42.46
N ALA A 553 8.40 38.60 -41.35
CA ALA A 553 7.78 39.92 -41.26
C ALA A 553 8.65 41.01 -41.94
N THR A 554 9.98 40.81 -41.98
CA THR A 554 10.91 41.71 -42.71
C THR A 554 10.62 41.66 -44.20
N ASP A 555 10.18 40.51 -44.72
CA ASP A 555 9.84 40.32 -46.12
C ASP A 555 8.43 40.89 -46.45
N SER A 556 7.55 41.04 -45.45
CA SER A 556 6.16 41.54 -45.58
C SER A 556 5.90 42.94 -45.02
N GLY A 557 6.94 43.64 -44.50
CA GLY A 557 6.85 45.01 -44.01
C GLY A 557 6.01 45.24 -42.75
N VAL A 558 5.69 44.16 -41.99
CA VAL A 558 4.90 44.24 -40.77
C VAL A 558 5.84 44.19 -39.55
N SER A 559 5.79 45.21 -38.69
CA SER A 559 6.57 45.24 -37.47
C SER A 559 6.01 44.25 -36.42
N VAL A 560 6.76 43.23 -36.09
CA VAL A 560 6.46 42.32 -34.96
C VAL A 560 6.79 43.04 -33.66
N GLY A 561 5.76 43.32 -32.87
CA GLY A 561 5.91 43.94 -31.54
C GLY A 561 6.76 43.10 -30.60
N PRO A 562 7.42 43.74 -29.57
CA PRO A 562 8.22 43.01 -28.62
C PRO A 562 7.44 41.96 -27.87
N LEU A 563 8.06 40.84 -27.57
CA LEU A 563 7.55 39.80 -26.66
C LEU A 563 7.35 40.41 -25.26
N THR A 564 6.27 41.18 -25.10
CA THR A 564 5.89 41.73 -23.80
C THR A 564 4.86 40.82 -23.18
N GLY A 565 5.22 40.21 -22.06
CA GLY A 565 4.31 39.84 -20.99
C GLY A 565 3.96 38.37 -20.90
N ASP A 566 4.16 37.86 -19.72
CA ASP A 566 3.38 36.89 -18.87
C ASP A 566 2.44 35.86 -19.54
N LYS A 567 2.72 35.41 -20.77
CA LYS A 567 2.06 34.21 -21.28
C LYS A 567 2.83 32.99 -20.79
N ALA A 568 2.17 32.12 -20.04
CA ALA A 568 2.67 30.81 -19.69
C ALA A 568 3.23 30.14 -20.97
N LEU A 569 4.55 29.94 -21.03
CA LEU A 569 5.20 29.33 -22.17
C LEU A 569 4.75 27.87 -22.28
N ASN A 570 4.15 27.51 -23.40
CA ASN A 570 3.76 26.14 -23.69
C ASN A 570 4.74 25.52 -24.66
N CYS A 571 5.36 24.43 -24.24
CA CYS A 571 6.24 23.62 -25.08
C CYS A 571 5.43 22.64 -25.92
N GLN A 572 5.84 22.43 -27.18
CA GLN A 572 5.19 21.51 -28.13
C GLN A 572 6.16 20.44 -28.62
N GLY A 573 5.65 19.25 -28.81
CA GLY A 573 6.39 18.11 -29.34
C GLY A 573 7.13 17.28 -28.28
N PRO A 574 7.71 16.15 -28.73
CA PRO A 574 8.41 15.21 -27.84
C PRO A 574 9.62 15.80 -27.12
N SER A 575 10.27 16.83 -27.72
CA SER A 575 11.47 17.49 -27.16
C SER A 575 11.25 18.06 -25.77
N CYS A 576 10.00 18.39 -25.39
CA CYS A 576 9.64 19.00 -24.13
C CYS A 576 10.02 18.14 -22.92
N PHE A 577 9.90 16.84 -23.03
CA PHE A 577 10.19 15.89 -21.95
C PHE A 577 11.25 14.84 -22.31
N PHE A 578 11.83 14.89 -23.52
CA PHE A 578 12.81 13.91 -23.99
C PHE A 578 13.97 13.70 -23.01
N LEU A 579 14.62 14.78 -22.62
CA LEU A 579 15.77 14.71 -21.70
C LEU A 579 15.34 14.26 -20.29
N THR A 580 14.18 14.70 -19.83
CA THR A 580 13.60 14.25 -18.56
C THR A 580 13.44 12.74 -18.55
N PHE A 581 12.85 12.15 -19.59
CA PHE A 581 12.64 10.70 -19.66
C PHE A 581 13.94 9.91 -19.77
N LEU A 582 14.97 10.42 -20.46
CA LEU A 582 16.28 9.78 -20.48
C LEU A 582 16.94 9.76 -19.09
N ILE A 583 16.82 10.86 -18.34
CA ILE A 583 17.31 10.93 -16.95
C ILE A 583 16.53 9.93 -16.09
N MET A 584 15.19 9.87 -16.20
CA MET A 584 14.37 8.93 -15.43
C MET A 584 14.70 7.47 -15.77
N THR A 585 15.05 7.17 -17.02
CA THR A 585 15.55 5.85 -17.41
C THR A 585 16.81 5.48 -16.63
N GLY A 586 17.79 6.37 -16.59
CA GLY A 586 19.04 6.18 -15.84
C GLY A 586 18.80 6.00 -14.34
N VAL A 587 17.87 6.78 -13.78
CA VAL A 587 17.45 6.73 -12.38
C VAL A 587 16.78 5.36 -12.05
N CYS A 588 15.92 4.83 -12.92
CA CYS A 588 15.32 3.50 -12.76
C CYS A 588 16.35 2.38 -12.83
N ILE A 589 17.36 2.48 -13.72
CA ILE A 589 18.45 1.51 -13.79
C ILE A 589 19.27 1.53 -12.50
N LEU A 590 19.58 2.72 -11.96
CA LEU A 590 20.26 2.84 -10.67
C LEU A 590 19.43 2.20 -9.54
N ALA A 591 18.12 2.43 -9.51
CA ALA A 591 17.22 1.79 -8.56
C ALA A 591 17.27 0.25 -8.67
N ALA A 592 17.27 -0.29 -9.90
CA ALA A 592 17.37 -1.72 -10.15
C ALA A 592 18.70 -2.32 -9.62
N VAL A 593 19.81 -1.60 -9.78
CA VAL A 593 21.12 -2.01 -9.23
C VAL A 593 21.06 -2.05 -7.70
N LEU A 594 20.49 -1.04 -7.04
CA LEU A 594 20.36 -1.00 -5.58
C LEU A 594 19.46 -2.15 -5.07
N SER A 595 18.36 -2.42 -5.78
CA SER A 595 17.48 -3.56 -5.48
C SER A 595 18.19 -4.90 -5.67
N MET A 596 19.05 -5.04 -6.68
CA MET A 596 19.86 -6.26 -6.90
C MET A 596 20.86 -6.48 -5.76
N ILE A 597 21.52 -5.42 -5.28
CA ILE A 597 22.38 -5.48 -4.10
C ILE A 597 21.58 -5.94 -2.87
N LEU A 598 20.35 -5.44 -2.70
CA LEU A 598 19.48 -5.86 -1.61
C LEU A 598 19.07 -7.33 -1.74
N VAL A 599 18.76 -7.83 -2.94
CA VAL A 599 18.51 -9.25 -3.23
C VAL A 599 19.68 -10.11 -2.74
N TYR A 600 20.89 -9.78 -3.17
CA TYR A 600 22.09 -10.52 -2.78
C TYR A 600 22.27 -10.55 -1.26
N ARG A 601 22.08 -9.42 -0.58
CA ARG A 601 22.25 -9.29 0.86
C ARG A 601 21.19 -10.01 1.69
N THR A 602 19.97 -10.16 1.16
CA THR A 602 18.82 -10.73 1.90
C THR A 602 18.56 -12.19 1.55
N ARG A 603 19.25 -12.79 0.56
CA ARG A 603 19.04 -14.16 0.08
C ARG A 603 19.04 -15.20 1.20
N ILE A 604 20.01 -15.11 2.13
CA ILE A 604 20.13 -16.05 3.26
C ILE A 604 18.92 -15.97 4.19
N VAL A 605 18.36 -14.77 4.39
CA VAL A 605 17.19 -14.57 5.27
C VAL A 605 15.95 -15.24 4.68
N TYR A 606 15.69 -15.05 3.39
CA TYR A 606 14.55 -15.65 2.72
C TYR A 606 14.66 -17.17 2.66
N SER A 607 15.84 -17.72 2.40
CA SER A 607 16.06 -19.16 2.46
C SER A 607 15.87 -19.72 3.89
N SER A 608 16.15 -18.95 4.94
CA SER A 608 15.92 -19.39 6.32
C SER A 608 14.45 -19.29 6.74
N ILE A 609 13.69 -18.30 6.23
CA ILE A 609 12.27 -18.09 6.56
C ILE A 609 11.39 -19.08 5.80
N TYR A 610 11.62 -19.24 4.50
CA TYR A 610 10.75 -19.99 3.58
C TYR A 610 11.33 -21.34 3.12
N GLY A 611 12.66 -21.54 3.16
CA GLY A 611 13.31 -22.75 2.69
C GLY A 611 12.98 -24.02 3.51
N LYS A 612 12.57 -23.87 4.77
CA LYS A 612 12.13 -25.01 5.61
C LYS A 612 10.82 -25.63 5.12
N ASN A 613 9.97 -24.86 4.45
CA ASN A 613 8.71 -25.36 3.90
C ASN A 613 8.90 -26.17 2.62
N LEU A 614 9.95 -25.90 1.84
CA LEU A 614 10.28 -26.67 0.63
C LEU A 614 10.81 -28.08 0.95
N ASN A 615 11.41 -28.26 2.13
CA ASN A 615 11.95 -29.56 2.57
C ASN A 615 10.95 -30.39 3.39
N SER A 616 9.76 -29.86 3.71
CA SER A 616 8.73 -30.54 4.49
C SER A 616 7.57 -31.08 3.67
N GLU A 617 7.52 -30.81 2.37
CA GLU A 617 6.65 -31.54 1.45
C GLU A 617 7.34 -32.83 1.03
N GLU A 618 7.26 -33.87 1.87
CA GLU A 618 7.39 -35.25 1.40
C GLU A 618 6.36 -35.47 0.28
N PRO A 619 6.74 -36.14 -0.81
CA PRO A 619 5.82 -36.42 -1.90
C PRO A 619 4.66 -37.25 -1.34
N TYR A 620 3.45 -36.73 -1.41
CA TYR A 620 2.20 -37.45 -1.16
C TYR A 620 2.15 -38.60 -2.17
N VAL A 621 2.68 -39.75 -1.76
CA VAL A 621 2.55 -41.01 -2.52
C VAL A 621 1.06 -41.35 -2.51
N ARG A 622 0.43 -41.16 -3.65
CA ARG A 622 -0.88 -41.68 -3.99
C ARG A 622 -0.89 -43.18 -3.67
N LYS A 623 -1.50 -43.58 -2.56
CA LYS A 623 -1.99 -44.91 -2.34
C LYS A 623 -3.31 -45.06 -3.10
N ASP A 624 -3.24 -45.27 -4.39
CA ASP A 624 -4.32 -45.86 -5.16
C ASP A 624 -3.95 -47.30 -5.45
N SER A 625 -4.91 -48.20 -5.23
CA SER A 625 -4.98 -49.60 -5.56
C SER A 625 -4.41 -50.62 -4.54
N ASP A 626 -5.29 -51.09 -3.67
CA ASP A 626 -5.43 -52.52 -3.45
C ASP A 626 -6.81 -52.85 -2.86
N LEU A 627 -7.74 -53.02 -3.77
CA LEU A 627 -8.98 -53.76 -3.54
C LEU A 627 -9.25 -54.58 -4.80
N ARG A 628 -8.66 -55.79 -4.85
CA ARG A 628 -9.22 -56.94 -5.57
C ARG A 628 -8.38 -58.21 -5.34
N GLY A 629 -9.01 -59.20 -4.80
CA GLY A 629 -8.71 -60.59 -5.18
C GLY A 629 -8.01 -61.46 -4.16
N GLN A 630 -8.72 -61.88 -3.10
CA GLN A 630 -8.51 -63.20 -2.55
C GLN A 630 -9.02 -64.22 -3.56
N THR A 631 -8.16 -65.10 -4.06
CA THR A 631 -8.49 -66.53 -4.33
C THR A 631 -7.19 -67.35 -4.36
N SER A 632 -7.21 -68.36 -3.52
CA SER A 632 -6.50 -69.64 -3.39
C SER A 632 -5.65 -70.15 -4.57
N SER A 633 -4.54 -70.69 -4.29
CA SER A 633 -4.11 -72.11 -4.31
C SER A 633 -2.65 -72.27 -4.69
N SER A 634 -1.93 -72.91 -3.81
CA SER A 634 -1.09 -74.10 -3.91
C SER A 634 -0.22 -74.26 -5.18
N ASP A 635 1.00 -74.61 -4.88
CA ASP A 635 1.92 -75.61 -5.46
C ASP A 635 2.98 -75.20 -6.51
N LEU A 636 4.15 -75.66 -6.13
CA LEU A 636 5.21 -76.34 -6.86
C LEU A 636 6.33 -75.56 -7.55
N ARG A 637 7.45 -75.70 -6.85
CA ARG A 637 8.79 -76.22 -7.34
C ARG A 637 9.49 -75.60 -8.53
N SER A 638 10.70 -75.31 -8.20
CA SER A 638 11.92 -75.69 -8.90
C SER A 638 12.33 -74.93 -10.15
N GLY A 639 13.54 -74.45 -10.14
CA GLY A 639 14.50 -74.86 -11.15
C GLY A 639 15.26 -73.72 -11.80
N VAL A 640 16.47 -73.51 -11.34
CA VAL A 640 17.74 -73.59 -12.09
C VAL A 640 17.94 -72.65 -13.30
N LEU A 641 19.00 -71.83 -13.20
CA LEU A 641 20.03 -71.47 -14.19
C LEU A 641 19.62 -70.78 -15.52
N LYS A 642 19.91 -69.54 -15.71
CA LYS A 642 21.17 -69.05 -16.34
C LYS A 642 21.23 -67.55 -16.22
#